data_793937342d7d6655d1a0d478489088e4
#
_entry.id   793937342d7d6655d1a0d478489088e4
#
_cell.length_a   1.000
_cell.length_b   1.000
_cell.length_c   1.000
_cell.angle_alpha   90.00
_cell.angle_beta   90.00
_cell.angle_gamma   90.00
#
_symmetry.space_group_name_H-M   'P 1'
#
loop_
_entity.id
_entity.type
_entity.pdbx_description
1 polymer ?
#
loop_
_entity_poly.entity_id
_entity_poly.type
_entity_poly.pdbx_seq_one_letter_code
_entity_poly.pdbx_strand_id
1 'polypeptide(L)'
;MNTNNYTIKSQEALQNAVQLAQSKGQQAIETGHLLKAVINVGENVTHFIFNKLGVNSHNLLPALDRIIDSYPRVSGGEVYLSPDSNKALEKATRLAKDMGDQYISLEHILLGLLDNRDQVAQLLKDSGLTEKETKEAIAELRKGSKVNSQSAEESYDALGRYAINLNERARNGKLDPVIGRDDEIRRVLQILSRRTKNNPILIGEPGVGKTAIAEGLAQRIVNGDVPSNLASKQIFSLDMGALIAGAKYKGEFEERLKAVVNEVLASEGEIILFIDEIHTLVGAGKSEGAMDAANILKPALARGDLRAIGATTLNEYQKYFEQDKALERRFQKVMIDEPDVMSAISIMRGLKEKYENHHKVRITDDAIIASVELSHRYISDRFLPDKAIDLVDEAAAKLRLEMNSVPEEIDELDRKIQQLEIEKEALKREGTSKKLSDIQKELADLNDERTKLRAQWESERSLIDEIQKNKDAIEQYKFEASRAEREGDYGKVAELRYGKIKEAEQRIEVVKKKLADMKHGESLIREEVTSDDIAAVVSKWTGIPVNRMMQSERTKLLHLEEELHKRVVGQEVAIAALADAVRRNRAGLQDARRPIGSFIFLGTTGVGKTELAKALAEFLFDDETQMTRIDMSEYQEKHSVSRLIGAPPGYIGYDEGGQLTEAVRRKPYSVVLLDEIEKAHPDVFNILLQVLDDGRLTDNKGRTVDFKNTIVIMTSNIGAHIIQERLKDLNEKNRDQVLETTNNEVYELLKQTIRPEFLNRIDEVIMFTPLQKNEIVDIVRLQVKSLQKMLANNSITIEVTDKAVEWIAQEGYDPQFGARPVKRVIQRNLLNDLSKQILAEKITKDNQIVIDVKDDHIVFTNK
;
A
#
# COMPACT_ATOMS: atom_id res chain seq x y z
N MET A 1 -16.90 -35.79 -41.49
CA MET A 1 -17.53 -34.48 -41.61
C MET A 1 -16.52 -33.48 -42.17
N ASN A 2 -16.91 -32.72 -43.18
CA ASN A 2 -16.06 -31.58 -43.61
C ASN A 2 -16.42 -30.35 -42.77
N THR A 3 -15.61 -30.07 -41.77
CA THR A 3 -15.86 -28.98 -40.79
C THR A 3 -15.23 -27.64 -41.19
N ASN A 4 -14.62 -27.56 -42.38
CA ASN A 4 -13.89 -26.36 -42.82
C ASN A 4 -14.78 -25.07 -42.94
N ASN A 5 -16.08 -25.25 -43.11
CA ASN A 5 -17.03 -24.15 -43.25
C ASN A 5 -17.71 -23.76 -41.93
N TYR A 6 -17.26 -24.34 -40.81
CA TYR A 6 -17.78 -24.02 -39.49
C TYR A 6 -16.80 -23.09 -38.76
N THR A 7 -17.36 -22.24 -37.88
CA THR A 7 -16.53 -21.45 -36.98
C THR A 7 -15.80 -22.37 -35.97
N ILE A 8 -14.72 -21.85 -35.35
CA ILE A 8 -13.93 -22.63 -34.40
C ILE A 8 -14.82 -23.15 -33.27
N LYS A 9 -15.69 -22.29 -32.73
CA LYS A 9 -16.64 -22.67 -31.67
C LYS A 9 -17.68 -23.70 -32.14
N SER A 10 -18.16 -23.58 -33.36
CA SER A 10 -19.06 -24.60 -33.94
C SER A 10 -18.39 -25.92 -34.13
N GLN A 11 -17.11 -25.93 -34.53
CA GLN A 11 -16.30 -27.15 -34.61
C GLN A 11 -16.09 -27.79 -33.23
N GLU A 12 -15.78 -26.98 -32.23
CA GLU A 12 -15.65 -27.41 -30.83
C GLU A 12 -16.97 -28.01 -30.30
N ALA A 13 -18.10 -27.33 -30.57
CA ALA A 13 -19.41 -27.85 -30.20
C ALA A 13 -19.73 -29.21 -30.85
N LEU A 14 -19.38 -29.39 -32.13
CA LEU A 14 -19.54 -30.66 -32.80
C LEU A 14 -18.67 -31.77 -32.17
N GLN A 15 -17.41 -31.45 -31.81
CA GLN A 15 -16.51 -32.39 -31.11
C GLN A 15 -17.04 -32.73 -29.72
N ASN A 16 -17.53 -31.75 -28.97
CA ASN A 16 -18.12 -31.98 -27.66
C ASN A 16 -19.40 -32.83 -27.72
N ALA A 17 -20.21 -32.66 -28.77
CA ALA A 17 -21.38 -33.52 -28.99
C ALA A 17 -20.98 -34.98 -29.23
N VAL A 18 -19.90 -35.22 -29.99
CA VAL A 18 -19.31 -36.57 -30.18
C VAL A 18 -18.86 -37.17 -28.84
N GLN A 19 -18.09 -36.41 -28.08
CA GLN A 19 -17.58 -36.85 -26.77
C GLN A 19 -18.72 -37.13 -25.78
N LEU A 20 -19.75 -36.27 -25.76
CA LEU A 20 -20.92 -36.48 -24.92
C LEU A 20 -21.66 -37.77 -25.26
N ALA A 21 -21.92 -38.04 -26.55
CA ALA A 21 -22.54 -39.29 -27.00
C ALA A 21 -21.69 -40.51 -26.57
N GLN A 22 -20.38 -40.48 -26.81
CA GLN A 22 -19.45 -41.52 -26.38
C GLN A 22 -19.47 -41.76 -24.87
N SER A 23 -19.44 -40.69 -24.06
CA SER A 23 -19.43 -40.81 -22.61
C SER A 23 -20.72 -41.43 -22.05
N LYS A 24 -21.84 -41.23 -22.75
CA LYS A 24 -23.13 -41.82 -22.39
C LYS A 24 -23.34 -43.22 -22.98
N GLY A 25 -22.39 -43.76 -23.77
CA GLY A 25 -22.47 -45.05 -24.45
C GLY A 25 -23.52 -45.07 -25.57
N GLN A 26 -23.71 -43.93 -26.24
CA GLN A 26 -24.69 -43.72 -27.30
C GLN A 26 -23.96 -43.62 -28.65
N GLN A 27 -24.38 -44.43 -29.64
CA GLN A 27 -23.68 -44.53 -30.93
C GLN A 27 -24.14 -43.41 -31.91
N ALA A 28 -25.39 -42.97 -31.79
CA ALA A 28 -25.93 -41.89 -32.60
C ALA A 28 -25.75 -40.56 -31.90
N ILE A 29 -25.18 -39.56 -32.56
CA ILE A 29 -25.15 -38.16 -32.13
C ILE A 29 -26.51 -37.59 -32.46
N GLU A 30 -27.37 -37.50 -31.46
CA GLU A 30 -28.71 -36.95 -31.56
C GLU A 30 -28.72 -35.46 -31.38
N THR A 31 -29.82 -34.79 -31.72
CA THR A 31 -30.02 -33.35 -31.60
C THR A 31 -29.84 -32.81 -30.17
N GLY A 32 -30.15 -33.66 -29.15
CA GLY A 32 -29.89 -33.34 -27.74
C GLY A 32 -28.41 -33.14 -27.42
N HIS A 33 -27.53 -33.99 -27.98
CA HIS A 33 -26.09 -33.83 -27.82
C HIS A 33 -25.58 -32.55 -28.46
N LEU A 34 -26.09 -32.23 -29.67
CA LEU A 34 -25.74 -30.97 -30.36
C LEU A 34 -26.20 -29.77 -29.57
N LEU A 35 -27.45 -29.72 -29.07
CA LEU A 35 -27.93 -28.61 -28.29
C LEU A 35 -27.13 -28.41 -26.98
N LYS A 36 -26.86 -29.51 -26.27
CA LYS A 36 -26.07 -29.45 -25.03
C LYS A 36 -24.66 -28.92 -25.28
N ALA A 37 -24.04 -29.39 -26.37
CA ALA A 37 -22.71 -28.93 -26.76
C ALA A 37 -22.72 -27.43 -27.19
N VAL A 38 -23.72 -27.00 -27.95
CA VAL A 38 -23.91 -25.58 -28.34
C VAL A 38 -24.09 -24.70 -27.14
N ILE A 39 -24.87 -25.12 -26.14
CA ILE A 39 -25.06 -24.35 -24.89
C ILE A 39 -23.72 -24.27 -24.12
N ASN A 40 -23.00 -25.37 -23.99
CA ASN A 40 -21.77 -25.41 -23.21
C ASN A 40 -20.62 -24.61 -23.85
N VAL A 41 -20.45 -24.69 -25.19
CA VAL A 41 -19.39 -23.98 -25.93
C VAL A 41 -19.75 -22.52 -26.19
N GLY A 42 -21.03 -22.28 -26.43
CA GLY A 42 -21.55 -21.00 -26.80
C GLY A 42 -22.20 -20.25 -25.64
N GLU A 43 -21.70 -20.39 -24.42
CA GLU A 43 -22.25 -19.83 -23.20
C GLU A 43 -22.67 -18.35 -23.39
N ASN A 44 -21.84 -17.53 -24.03
CA ASN A 44 -22.13 -16.13 -24.29
C ASN A 44 -23.25 -15.91 -25.31
N VAL A 45 -23.22 -16.65 -26.44
CA VAL A 45 -24.20 -16.51 -27.53
C VAL A 45 -25.56 -17.04 -27.10
N THR A 46 -25.57 -18.24 -26.52
CA THR A 46 -26.81 -18.87 -26.05
C THR A 46 -27.39 -18.15 -24.85
N HIS A 47 -26.56 -17.68 -23.93
CA HIS A 47 -27.00 -16.91 -22.76
C HIS A 47 -27.64 -15.57 -23.16
N PHE A 48 -27.05 -14.85 -24.11
CA PHE A 48 -27.65 -13.64 -24.66
C PHE A 48 -29.04 -13.90 -25.27
N ILE A 49 -29.11 -14.92 -26.17
CA ILE A 49 -30.37 -15.26 -26.84
C ILE A 49 -31.44 -15.70 -25.83
N PHE A 50 -31.06 -16.54 -24.86
CA PHE A 50 -31.99 -17.07 -23.85
C PHE A 50 -32.49 -15.96 -22.91
N ASN A 51 -31.59 -15.10 -22.43
CA ASN A 51 -31.98 -13.97 -21.59
C ASN A 51 -32.92 -13.00 -22.32
N LYS A 52 -32.59 -12.69 -23.59
CA LYS A 52 -33.42 -11.78 -24.40
C LYS A 52 -34.83 -12.32 -24.60
N LEU A 53 -34.96 -13.64 -24.78
CA LEU A 53 -36.23 -14.32 -25.00
C LEU A 53 -36.91 -14.80 -23.70
N GLY A 54 -36.34 -14.53 -22.54
CA GLY A 54 -36.87 -14.92 -21.23
C GLY A 54 -36.78 -16.43 -20.94
N VAL A 55 -35.92 -17.14 -21.62
CA VAL A 55 -35.75 -18.60 -21.44
C VAL A 55 -35.01 -18.90 -20.13
N ASN A 56 -35.63 -19.70 -19.28
CA ASN A 56 -35.05 -20.13 -18.02
C ASN A 56 -34.07 -21.34 -18.21
N SER A 57 -32.79 -21.08 -18.24
CA SER A 57 -31.73 -22.10 -18.42
C SER A 57 -31.75 -23.18 -17.32
N HIS A 58 -32.17 -22.81 -16.07
CA HIS A 58 -32.28 -23.76 -14.96
C HIS A 58 -33.33 -24.85 -15.19
N ASN A 59 -34.36 -24.54 -15.97
CA ASN A 59 -35.41 -25.51 -16.32
C ASN A 59 -35.07 -26.29 -17.61
N LEU A 60 -34.47 -25.60 -18.59
CA LEU A 60 -34.11 -26.15 -19.89
C LEU A 60 -33.07 -27.28 -19.79
N LEU A 61 -31.98 -27.05 -19.04
CA LEU A 61 -30.86 -27.98 -18.97
C LEU A 61 -31.23 -29.35 -18.36
N PRO A 62 -31.96 -29.45 -17.24
CA PRO A 62 -32.42 -30.74 -16.69
C PRO A 62 -33.39 -31.47 -17.61
N ALA A 63 -34.26 -30.74 -18.34
CA ALA A 63 -35.16 -31.32 -19.31
C ALA A 63 -34.39 -31.90 -20.51
N LEU A 64 -33.41 -31.20 -21.01
CA LEU A 64 -32.52 -31.65 -22.07
C LEU A 64 -31.72 -32.88 -21.64
N ASP A 65 -31.20 -32.94 -20.41
CA ASP A 65 -30.47 -34.08 -19.90
C ASP A 65 -31.36 -35.35 -19.82
N ARG A 66 -32.64 -35.20 -19.45
CA ARG A 66 -33.61 -36.34 -19.50
C ARG A 66 -33.81 -36.84 -20.92
N ILE A 67 -33.91 -35.96 -21.91
CA ILE A 67 -34.01 -36.38 -23.31
C ILE A 67 -32.76 -37.15 -23.74
N ILE A 68 -31.58 -36.63 -23.41
CA ILE A 68 -30.29 -37.28 -23.71
C ILE A 68 -30.21 -38.67 -23.05
N ASP A 69 -30.62 -38.78 -21.80
CA ASP A 69 -30.58 -40.06 -21.06
C ASP A 69 -31.60 -41.11 -21.59
N SER A 70 -32.65 -40.67 -22.33
CA SER A 70 -33.63 -41.54 -22.98
C SER A 70 -33.13 -42.13 -24.29
N TYR A 71 -32.03 -41.65 -24.89
CA TYR A 71 -31.54 -42.20 -26.15
C TYR A 71 -30.95 -43.59 -25.98
N PRO A 72 -31.07 -44.45 -27.01
CA PRO A 72 -30.59 -45.84 -26.97
C PRO A 72 -29.07 -45.91 -26.69
N ARG A 73 -28.69 -46.79 -25.76
CA ARG A 73 -27.30 -47.11 -25.46
C ARG A 73 -26.87 -48.38 -26.22
N VAL A 74 -25.77 -48.27 -26.98
CA VAL A 74 -25.24 -49.42 -27.76
C VAL A 74 -23.75 -49.51 -27.50
N SER A 75 -23.25 -50.65 -27.06
CA SER A 75 -21.82 -50.83 -26.80
C SER A 75 -21.11 -51.34 -28.07
N GLY A 76 -20.09 -50.60 -28.51
CA GLY A 76 -19.17 -51.01 -29.56
C GLY A 76 -19.64 -50.58 -30.95
N GLY A 77 -18.96 -49.64 -31.58
CA GLY A 77 -19.18 -49.15 -32.94
C GLY A 77 -18.70 -47.70 -33.11
N GLU A 78 -18.47 -47.29 -34.35
CA GLU A 78 -18.17 -45.87 -34.64
C GLU A 78 -19.40 -44.98 -34.39
N VAL A 79 -19.18 -43.80 -33.85
CA VAL A 79 -20.23 -42.83 -33.59
C VAL A 79 -20.59 -42.12 -34.90
N TYR A 80 -21.89 -41.99 -35.17
CA TYR A 80 -22.42 -41.37 -36.37
C TYR A 80 -23.50 -40.33 -36.04
N LEU A 81 -23.73 -39.39 -36.96
CA LEU A 81 -24.82 -38.43 -36.83
C LEU A 81 -26.18 -39.07 -37.11
N SER A 82 -27.13 -38.83 -36.24
CA SER A 82 -28.50 -39.25 -36.49
C SER A 82 -29.11 -38.51 -37.71
N PRO A 83 -30.12 -39.05 -38.38
CA PRO A 83 -30.80 -38.37 -39.48
C PRO A 83 -31.33 -36.96 -39.10
N ASP A 84 -31.80 -36.81 -37.89
CA ASP A 84 -32.34 -35.53 -37.42
C ASP A 84 -31.24 -34.52 -37.11
N SER A 85 -30.09 -34.97 -36.58
CA SER A 85 -28.91 -34.15 -36.42
C SER A 85 -28.34 -33.68 -37.78
N ASN A 86 -28.31 -34.56 -38.76
CA ASN A 86 -27.90 -34.17 -40.11
C ASN A 86 -28.83 -33.13 -40.74
N LYS A 87 -30.14 -33.29 -40.60
CA LYS A 87 -31.11 -32.30 -41.07
C LYS A 87 -30.94 -30.93 -40.38
N ALA A 88 -30.68 -30.91 -39.07
CA ALA A 88 -30.44 -29.67 -38.33
C ALA A 88 -29.20 -28.93 -38.87
N LEU A 89 -28.11 -29.67 -39.13
CA LEU A 89 -26.87 -29.10 -39.66
C LEU A 89 -26.99 -28.65 -41.12
N GLU A 90 -27.73 -29.41 -41.96
CA GLU A 90 -28.07 -28.96 -43.32
C GLU A 90 -28.89 -27.67 -43.33
N LYS A 91 -29.88 -27.54 -42.42
CA LYS A 91 -30.65 -26.32 -42.24
C LYS A 91 -29.78 -25.17 -41.76
N ALA A 92 -28.90 -25.39 -40.78
CA ALA A 92 -27.92 -24.41 -40.33
C ALA A 92 -27.06 -23.88 -41.48
N THR A 93 -26.66 -24.78 -42.39
CA THR A 93 -25.90 -24.43 -43.62
C THR A 93 -26.70 -23.55 -44.58
N ARG A 94 -28.02 -23.85 -44.78
CA ARG A 94 -28.89 -23.01 -45.61
C ARG A 94 -29.10 -21.65 -44.98
N LEU A 95 -29.39 -21.60 -43.66
CA LEU A 95 -29.61 -20.36 -42.94
C LEU A 95 -28.38 -19.46 -43.00
N ALA A 96 -27.18 -19.99 -42.86
CA ALA A 96 -25.91 -19.23 -43.02
C ALA A 96 -25.83 -18.57 -44.41
N LYS A 97 -26.16 -19.32 -45.48
CA LYS A 97 -26.20 -18.77 -46.86
C LYS A 97 -27.25 -17.68 -47.02
N ASP A 98 -28.47 -17.92 -46.49
CA ASP A 98 -29.58 -16.94 -46.57
C ASP A 98 -29.28 -15.67 -45.79
N MET A 99 -28.50 -15.72 -44.69
CA MET A 99 -28.01 -14.57 -43.94
C MET A 99 -26.78 -13.93 -44.55
N GLY A 100 -26.21 -14.54 -45.63
CA GLY A 100 -25.02 -14.02 -46.34
C GLY A 100 -23.72 -14.22 -45.61
N ASP A 101 -23.66 -15.28 -44.77
CA ASP A 101 -22.51 -15.62 -43.95
C ASP A 101 -21.62 -16.69 -44.67
N GLN A 102 -20.31 -16.61 -44.48
CA GLN A 102 -19.34 -17.54 -45.07
C GLN A 102 -19.13 -18.79 -44.23
N TYR A 103 -19.30 -18.66 -42.91
CA TYR A 103 -19.11 -19.77 -41.97
C TYR A 103 -20.39 -20.02 -41.18
N ILE A 104 -20.56 -21.28 -40.75
CA ILE A 104 -21.69 -21.77 -39.96
C ILE A 104 -21.29 -21.56 -38.48
N SER A 105 -22.00 -20.70 -37.77
CA SER A 105 -21.79 -20.36 -36.36
C SER A 105 -22.75 -21.13 -35.44
N LEU A 106 -22.58 -21.02 -34.13
CA LEU A 106 -23.40 -21.65 -33.10
C LEU A 106 -24.89 -21.28 -33.23
N GLU A 107 -25.16 -19.99 -33.53
CA GLU A 107 -26.52 -19.52 -33.70
C GLU A 107 -27.23 -20.11 -34.94
N HIS A 108 -26.47 -20.41 -35.99
CA HIS A 108 -27.05 -21.16 -37.12
C HIS A 108 -27.42 -22.57 -36.73
N ILE A 109 -26.56 -23.23 -35.92
CA ILE A 109 -26.86 -24.60 -35.44
C ILE A 109 -28.09 -24.57 -34.52
N LEU A 110 -28.21 -23.56 -33.65
CA LEU A 110 -29.36 -23.36 -32.77
C LEU A 110 -30.65 -23.17 -33.55
N LEU A 111 -30.66 -22.33 -34.59
CA LEU A 111 -31.80 -22.13 -35.47
C LEU A 111 -32.14 -23.40 -36.24
N GLY A 112 -31.14 -24.18 -36.71
CA GLY A 112 -31.33 -25.45 -37.38
C GLY A 112 -31.97 -26.50 -36.46
N LEU A 113 -31.59 -26.52 -35.17
CA LEU A 113 -32.20 -27.39 -34.17
C LEU A 113 -33.66 -26.98 -33.86
N LEU A 114 -33.94 -25.68 -33.76
CA LEU A 114 -35.27 -25.12 -33.47
C LEU A 114 -36.28 -25.47 -34.58
N ASP A 115 -35.84 -25.49 -35.83
CA ASP A 115 -36.68 -25.82 -37.00
C ASP A 115 -36.87 -27.31 -37.28
N ASN A 116 -36.34 -28.17 -36.40
CA ASN A 116 -36.57 -29.62 -36.51
C ASN A 116 -37.98 -30.06 -35.99
N ARG A 117 -38.31 -31.32 -36.18
CA ARG A 117 -39.59 -31.92 -35.72
C ARG A 117 -39.35 -33.03 -34.71
N ASP A 118 -38.42 -32.83 -33.81
CA ASP A 118 -38.03 -33.78 -32.77
C ASP A 118 -38.34 -33.22 -31.34
N GLN A 119 -38.04 -34.03 -30.34
CA GLN A 119 -38.27 -33.66 -28.93
C GLN A 119 -37.44 -32.44 -28.49
N VAL A 120 -36.29 -32.22 -29.08
CA VAL A 120 -35.39 -31.11 -28.75
C VAL A 120 -35.95 -29.78 -29.31
N ALA A 121 -36.42 -29.79 -30.55
CA ALA A 121 -37.11 -28.66 -31.14
C ALA A 121 -38.40 -28.28 -30.38
N GLN A 122 -39.13 -29.32 -29.93
CA GLN A 122 -40.33 -29.07 -29.08
C GLN A 122 -39.95 -28.47 -27.73
N LEU A 123 -38.89 -28.98 -27.07
CA LEU A 123 -38.41 -28.42 -25.82
C LEU A 123 -37.96 -26.95 -25.97
N LEU A 124 -37.29 -26.59 -27.05
CA LEU A 124 -36.90 -25.22 -27.34
C LEU A 124 -38.13 -24.31 -27.54
N LYS A 125 -39.16 -24.76 -28.28
CA LYS A 125 -40.43 -24.02 -28.47
C LYS A 125 -41.20 -23.88 -27.20
N ASP A 126 -41.35 -24.93 -26.42
CA ASP A 126 -42.02 -24.89 -25.10
C ASP A 126 -41.31 -23.98 -24.10
N SER A 127 -40.00 -23.79 -24.29
CA SER A 127 -39.20 -22.84 -23.50
C SER A 127 -39.31 -21.38 -23.97
N GLY A 128 -40.08 -21.11 -25.04
CA GLY A 128 -40.33 -19.74 -25.54
C GLY A 128 -39.48 -19.32 -26.75
N LEU A 129 -38.69 -20.21 -27.36
CA LEU A 129 -37.94 -19.87 -28.58
C LEU A 129 -38.83 -19.98 -29.80
N THR A 130 -38.98 -18.92 -30.56
CA THR A 130 -39.58 -18.93 -31.91
C THR A 130 -38.53 -18.57 -32.94
N GLU A 131 -38.63 -19.10 -34.17
CA GLU A 131 -37.66 -18.82 -35.25
C GLU A 131 -37.53 -17.31 -35.51
N LYS A 132 -38.63 -16.58 -35.51
CA LYS A 132 -38.66 -15.14 -35.78
C LYS A 132 -37.92 -14.37 -34.70
N GLU A 133 -38.30 -14.55 -33.43
CA GLU A 133 -37.73 -13.82 -32.29
C GLU A 133 -36.26 -14.20 -32.07
N THR A 134 -35.90 -15.47 -32.31
CA THR A 134 -34.51 -15.91 -32.26
C THR A 134 -33.66 -15.24 -33.35
N LYS A 135 -34.17 -15.07 -34.56
CA LYS A 135 -33.48 -14.33 -35.65
C LYS A 135 -33.34 -12.85 -35.29
N GLU A 136 -34.35 -12.23 -34.66
CA GLU A 136 -34.29 -10.84 -34.20
C GLU A 136 -33.27 -10.70 -33.08
N ALA A 137 -33.20 -11.63 -32.14
CA ALA A 137 -32.17 -11.64 -31.08
C ALA A 137 -30.76 -11.84 -31.64
N ILE A 138 -30.59 -12.70 -32.65
CA ILE A 138 -29.31 -12.89 -33.33
C ILE A 138 -28.89 -11.63 -34.10
N ALA A 139 -29.83 -10.96 -34.77
CA ALA A 139 -29.55 -9.72 -35.47
C ALA A 139 -29.07 -8.61 -34.50
N GLU A 140 -29.68 -8.55 -33.33
CA GLU A 140 -29.27 -7.63 -32.26
C GLU A 140 -27.89 -7.99 -31.67
N LEU A 141 -27.63 -9.30 -31.41
CA LEU A 141 -26.35 -9.80 -30.93
C LEU A 141 -25.20 -9.42 -31.92
N ARG A 142 -25.47 -9.58 -33.22
CA ARG A 142 -24.48 -9.33 -34.26
C ARG A 142 -24.32 -7.85 -34.61
N LYS A 143 -25.26 -6.99 -34.24
CA LYS A 143 -25.25 -5.54 -34.57
C LYS A 143 -24.88 -5.25 -36.02
N GLY A 144 -25.38 -6.06 -36.95
CA GLY A 144 -25.13 -5.94 -38.39
C GLY A 144 -23.83 -6.64 -38.88
N SER A 145 -23.06 -7.27 -38.02
CA SER A 145 -21.86 -8.01 -38.41
C SER A 145 -22.19 -9.34 -39.08
N LYS A 146 -21.41 -9.73 -40.12
CA LYS A 146 -21.52 -11.03 -40.81
C LYS A 146 -20.46 -12.01 -40.32
N VAL A 147 -20.77 -13.29 -40.38
CA VAL A 147 -19.84 -14.38 -40.01
C VAL A 147 -18.89 -14.67 -41.17
N ASN A 148 -17.88 -13.79 -41.35
CA ASN A 148 -16.90 -13.86 -42.43
C ASN A 148 -15.54 -14.44 -42.00
N SER A 149 -15.37 -14.77 -40.71
CA SER A 149 -14.16 -15.42 -40.18
C SER A 149 -14.52 -16.64 -39.31
N GLN A 150 -13.58 -17.53 -39.13
CA GLN A 150 -13.78 -18.68 -38.24
C GLN A 150 -13.88 -18.31 -36.77
N SER A 151 -13.38 -17.15 -36.37
CA SER A 151 -13.42 -16.59 -35.00
C SER A 151 -14.54 -15.57 -34.80
N ALA A 152 -15.55 -15.52 -35.67
CA ALA A 152 -16.58 -14.46 -35.67
C ALA A 152 -17.34 -14.36 -34.34
N GLU A 153 -17.65 -15.48 -33.66
CA GLU A 153 -18.33 -15.45 -32.35
C GLU A 153 -17.50 -14.81 -31.23
N GLU A 154 -16.18 -14.72 -31.38
CA GLU A 154 -15.33 -14.03 -30.42
C GLU A 154 -15.45 -12.51 -30.49
N SER A 155 -15.96 -12.00 -31.64
CA SER A 155 -16.16 -10.57 -31.87
C SER A 155 -17.52 -10.07 -31.38
N TYR A 156 -18.42 -10.93 -30.97
CA TYR A 156 -19.76 -10.54 -30.52
C TYR A 156 -19.74 -10.05 -29.07
N ASP A 157 -20.41 -8.94 -28.81
CA ASP A 157 -20.50 -8.29 -27.49
C ASP A 157 -19.11 -8.06 -26.84
N ALA A 158 -18.16 -7.60 -27.66
CA ALA A 158 -16.79 -7.38 -27.23
C ALA A 158 -16.70 -6.33 -26.09
N LEU A 159 -17.56 -5.30 -26.12
CA LEU A 159 -17.65 -4.32 -25.03
C LEU A 159 -18.15 -4.91 -23.73
N GLY A 160 -19.18 -5.77 -23.76
CA GLY A 160 -19.68 -6.43 -22.57
C GLY A 160 -18.68 -7.40 -21.93
N ARG A 161 -17.76 -7.94 -22.75
CA ARG A 161 -16.74 -8.92 -22.31
C ARG A 161 -15.42 -8.28 -21.87
N TYR A 162 -14.99 -7.22 -22.52
CA TYR A 162 -13.66 -6.65 -22.36
C TYR A 162 -13.68 -5.19 -21.87
N ALA A 163 -14.84 -4.65 -21.54
CA ALA A 163 -14.96 -3.32 -20.99
C ALA A 163 -16.10 -3.26 -19.96
N ILE A 164 -15.94 -2.33 -19.02
CA ILE A 164 -16.89 -2.11 -17.92
C ILE A 164 -17.68 -0.84 -18.22
N ASN A 165 -19.01 -0.92 -18.25
CA ASN A 165 -19.86 0.25 -18.42
C ASN A 165 -19.92 1.07 -17.12
N LEU A 166 -19.22 2.22 -17.10
CA LEU A 166 -19.17 3.11 -15.94
C LEU A 166 -20.53 3.80 -15.66
N ASN A 167 -21.29 4.11 -16.71
CA ASN A 167 -22.63 4.71 -16.53
C ASN A 167 -23.59 3.74 -15.84
N GLU A 168 -23.51 2.46 -16.16
CA GLU A 168 -24.32 1.43 -15.50
C GLU A 168 -23.89 1.26 -14.03
N ARG A 169 -22.59 1.24 -13.78
CA ARG A 169 -22.06 1.24 -12.40
C ARG A 169 -22.53 2.46 -11.61
N ALA A 170 -22.50 3.65 -12.25
CA ALA A 170 -23.02 4.89 -11.63
C ALA A 170 -24.52 4.78 -11.31
N ARG A 171 -25.35 4.27 -12.23
CA ARG A 171 -26.78 4.05 -11.99
C ARG A 171 -27.03 3.08 -10.84
N ASN A 172 -26.19 2.08 -10.71
CA ASN A 172 -26.27 1.06 -9.65
C ASN A 172 -25.63 1.50 -8.33
N GLY A 173 -25.13 2.74 -8.22
CA GLY A 173 -24.49 3.26 -7.00
C GLY A 173 -23.17 2.59 -6.63
N LYS A 174 -22.53 1.90 -7.59
CA LYS A 174 -21.30 1.13 -7.36
C LYS A 174 -20.02 1.95 -7.57
N LEU A 175 -20.11 3.23 -7.91
CA LEU A 175 -18.97 4.14 -8.05
C LEU A 175 -18.80 4.99 -6.79
N ASP A 176 -17.55 5.35 -6.51
CA ASP A 176 -17.23 6.26 -5.42
C ASP A 176 -17.56 7.71 -5.80
N PRO A 177 -17.94 8.55 -4.83
CA PRO A 177 -18.18 9.96 -5.10
C PRO A 177 -16.84 10.64 -5.45
N VAL A 178 -16.83 11.41 -6.52
CA VAL A 178 -15.65 12.16 -6.95
C VAL A 178 -15.75 13.59 -6.42
N ILE A 179 -14.77 13.99 -5.63
CA ILE A 179 -14.76 15.25 -4.90
C ILE A 179 -13.47 16.02 -5.26
N GLY A 180 -13.58 17.35 -5.43
CA GLY A 180 -12.45 18.24 -5.61
C GLY A 180 -11.72 18.09 -6.95
N ARG A 181 -12.39 17.54 -8.00
CA ARG A 181 -11.85 17.38 -9.36
C ARG A 181 -12.70 18.08 -10.43
N ASP A 182 -13.41 19.12 -10.03
CA ASP A 182 -14.38 19.81 -10.90
C ASP A 182 -13.71 20.48 -12.11
N ASP A 183 -12.55 21.07 -11.92
CA ASP A 183 -11.84 21.78 -12.99
C ASP A 183 -11.26 20.81 -14.01
N GLU A 184 -10.69 19.69 -13.55
CA GLU A 184 -10.18 18.64 -14.42
C GLU A 184 -11.30 17.98 -15.22
N ILE A 185 -12.42 17.63 -14.55
CA ILE A 185 -13.61 17.07 -15.24
C ILE A 185 -14.15 18.08 -16.24
N ARG A 186 -14.27 19.36 -15.88
CA ARG A 186 -14.70 20.43 -16.81
C ARG A 186 -13.75 20.53 -18.01
N ARG A 187 -12.45 20.41 -17.78
CA ARG A 187 -11.46 20.41 -18.86
C ARG A 187 -11.61 19.21 -19.78
N VAL A 188 -11.85 18.03 -19.24
CA VAL A 188 -12.14 16.80 -20.00
C VAL A 188 -13.39 16.98 -20.85
N LEU A 189 -14.50 17.50 -20.29
CA LEU A 189 -15.74 17.81 -21.00
C LEU A 189 -15.51 18.80 -22.16
N GLN A 190 -14.72 19.86 -21.94
CA GLN A 190 -14.36 20.81 -22.99
C GLN A 190 -13.61 20.15 -24.14
N ILE A 191 -12.67 19.25 -23.84
CA ILE A 191 -11.90 18.55 -24.85
C ILE A 191 -12.78 17.60 -25.63
N LEU A 192 -13.60 16.78 -24.96
CA LEU A 192 -14.54 15.83 -25.59
C LEU A 192 -15.55 16.53 -26.52
N SER A 193 -15.89 17.79 -26.24
CA SER A 193 -16.82 18.58 -27.06
C SER A 193 -16.17 19.24 -28.29
N ARG A 194 -14.84 19.13 -28.46
CA ARG A 194 -14.14 19.72 -29.61
C ARG A 194 -14.38 18.90 -30.89
N ARG A 195 -14.30 19.56 -32.02
CA ARG A 195 -14.39 18.92 -33.33
C ARG A 195 -13.17 18.08 -33.69
N THR A 196 -11.98 18.52 -33.29
CA THR A 196 -10.69 17.86 -33.52
C THR A 196 -9.89 17.89 -32.25
N LYS A 197 -8.94 16.96 -32.04
CA LYS A 197 -8.18 16.78 -30.82
C LYS A 197 -9.11 16.65 -29.61
N ASN A 198 -10.13 15.83 -29.78
CA ASN A 198 -11.21 15.61 -28.83
C ASN A 198 -10.95 14.43 -27.88
N ASN A 199 -9.73 13.89 -27.86
CA ASN A 199 -9.35 12.82 -26.94
C ASN A 199 -8.48 13.40 -25.82
N PRO A 200 -8.94 13.49 -24.57
CA PRO A 200 -8.11 13.87 -23.44
C PRO A 200 -7.17 12.74 -23.05
N ILE A 201 -5.95 13.09 -22.62
CA ILE A 201 -5.06 12.18 -21.92
C ILE A 201 -4.74 12.75 -20.54
N LEU A 202 -5.10 11.99 -19.51
CA LEU A 202 -4.89 12.31 -18.11
C LEU A 202 -3.46 11.92 -17.74
N ILE A 203 -2.66 12.89 -17.34
CA ILE A 203 -1.25 12.69 -17.01
C ILE A 203 -1.04 13.05 -15.54
N GLY A 204 -0.56 12.12 -14.75
CA GLY A 204 -0.28 12.33 -13.33
C GLY A 204 0.36 11.11 -12.70
N GLU A 205 0.90 11.28 -11.52
CA GLU A 205 1.53 10.20 -10.77
C GLU A 205 0.53 9.09 -10.39
N PRO A 206 0.99 7.88 -10.06
CA PRO A 206 0.10 6.81 -9.56
C PRO A 206 -0.61 7.26 -8.28
N GLY A 207 -1.90 6.93 -8.12
CA GLY A 207 -2.65 7.23 -6.90
C GLY A 207 -3.23 8.65 -6.79
N VAL A 208 -2.99 9.56 -7.78
CA VAL A 208 -3.58 10.91 -7.73
C VAL A 208 -5.06 10.97 -8.15
N GLY A 209 -5.68 9.86 -8.55
CA GLY A 209 -7.10 9.78 -8.88
C GLY A 209 -7.43 9.97 -10.36
N LYS A 210 -6.57 9.57 -11.29
CA LYS A 210 -6.84 9.63 -12.74
C LYS A 210 -8.11 8.87 -13.14
N THR A 211 -8.30 7.66 -12.64
CA THR A 211 -9.46 6.81 -12.91
C THR A 211 -10.74 7.41 -12.34
N ALA A 212 -10.67 8.05 -11.17
CA ALA A 212 -11.79 8.73 -10.55
C ALA A 212 -12.40 9.84 -11.44
N ILE A 213 -11.59 10.49 -12.30
CA ILE A 213 -12.09 11.52 -13.24
C ILE A 213 -13.04 10.90 -14.27
N ALA A 214 -12.73 9.72 -14.79
CA ALA A 214 -13.61 9.01 -15.72
C ALA A 214 -14.89 8.53 -15.03
N GLU A 215 -14.81 8.09 -13.78
CA GLU A 215 -15.96 7.71 -12.96
C GLU A 215 -16.84 8.91 -12.61
N GLY A 216 -16.23 10.03 -12.22
CA GLY A 216 -16.95 11.29 -11.98
C GLY A 216 -17.64 11.84 -13.22
N LEU A 217 -17.02 11.69 -14.38
CA LEU A 217 -17.65 12.04 -15.65
C LEU A 217 -18.86 11.15 -15.93
N ALA A 218 -18.78 9.84 -15.68
CA ALA A 218 -19.90 8.92 -15.82
C ALA A 218 -21.06 9.27 -14.87
N GLN A 219 -20.74 9.64 -13.62
CA GLN A 219 -21.75 10.10 -12.65
C GLN A 219 -22.44 11.37 -13.12
N ARG A 220 -21.71 12.36 -13.64
CA ARG A 220 -22.29 13.60 -14.18
C ARG A 220 -23.20 13.35 -15.38
N ILE A 221 -22.80 12.43 -16.29
CA ILE A 221 -23.64 12.03 -17.42
C ILE A 221 -24.95 11.43 -16.93
N VAL A 222 -24.90 10.51 -15.97
CA VAL A 222 -26.10 9.86 -15.42
C VAL A 222 -27.01 10.84 -14.69
N ASN A 223 -26.42 11.84 -14.02
CA ASN A 223 -27.16 12.88 -13.30
C ASN A 223 -27.65 14.01 -14.23
N GLY A 224 -27.29 14.01 -15.51
CA GLY A 224 -27.63 15.07 -16.45
C GLY A 224 -26.84 16.37 -16.30
N ASP A 225 -25.75 16.37 -15.53
CA ASP A 225 -24.89 17.54 -15.28
C ASP A 225 -23.74 17.61 -16.32
N VAL A 226 -24.11 17.57 -17.58
CA VAL A 226 -23.20 17.66 -18.72
C VAL A 226 -23.83 18.41 -19.89
N PRO A 227 -23.03 18.98 -20.83
CA PRO A 227 -23.57 19.58 -22.05
C PRO A 227 -24.44 18.60 -22.86
N SER A 228 -25.48 19.12 -23.56
CA SER A 228 -26.47 18.30 -24.29
C SER A 228 -25.84 17.29 -25.28
N ASN A 229 -24.72 17.64 -25.90
CA ASN A 229 -24.01 16.77 -26.84
C ASN A 229 -23.28 15.58 -26.16
N LEU A 230 -23.21 15.55 -24.85
CA LEU A 230 -22.59 14.48 -24.07
C LEU A 230 -23.60 13.71 -23.19
N ALA A 231 -24.85 14.18 -23.10
CA ALA A 231 -25.87 13.60 -22.23
C ALA A 231 -26.28 12.17 -22.61
N SER A 232 -26.21 11.79 -23.89
CA SER A 232 -26.50 10.43 -24.38
C SER A 232 -25.28 9.50 -24.32
N LYS A 233 -24.06 10.02 -24.02
CA LYS A 233 -22.84 9.25 -24.13
C LYS A 233 -22.68 8.24 -23.01
N GLN A 234 -22.04 7.11 -23.34
CA GLN A 234 -21.69 6.06 -22.39
C GLN A 234 -20.17 5.93 -22.32
N ILE A 235 -19.66 5.76 -21.11
CA ILE A 235 -18.23 5.56 -20.86
C ILE A 235 -18.00 4.10 -20.54
N PHE A 236 -17.13 3.48 -21.33
CA PHE A 236 -16.69 2.11 -21.12
C PHE A 236 -15.21 2.13 -20.72
N SER A 237 -14.90 1.56 -19.57
CA SER A 237 -13.51 1.35 -19.13
C SER A 237 -12.97 0.04 -19.70
N LEU A 238 -11.93 0.12 -20.52
CA LEU A 238 -11.32 -1.05 -21.13
C LEU A 238 -10.57 -1.88 -20.07
N ASP A 239 -10.89 -3.16 -19.98
CA ASP A 239 -10.23 -4.11 -19.10
C ASP A 239 -9.08 -4.81 -19.83
N MET A 240 -7.86 -4.33 -19.59
CA MET A 240 -6.65 -4.90 -20.17
C MET A 240 -6.39 -6.33 -19.70
N GLY A 241 -6.76 -6.64 -18.44
CA GLY A 241 -6.63 -7.98 -17.89
C GLY A 241 -7.53 -8.98 -18.64
N ALA A 242 -8.78 -8.64 -18.88
CA ALA A 242 -9.73 -9.47 -19.62
C ALA A 242 -9.33 -9.66 -21.10
N LEU A 243 -8.73 -8.64 -21.71
CA LEU A 243 -8.23 -8.73 -23.09
C LEU A 243 -7.07 -9.72 -23.24
N ILE A 244 -6.18 -9.79 -22.25
CA ILE A 244 -4.97 -10.61 -22.26
C ILE A 244 -5.26 -12.01 -21.71
N ALA A 245 -6.16 -12.14 -20.75
CA ALA A 245 -6.46 -13.42 -20.09
C ALA A 245 -6.90 -14.50 -21.10
N GLY A 246 -6.21 -15.66 -21.08
CA GLY A 246 -6.51 -16.78 -21.95
C GLY A 246 -6.09 -16.61 -23.42
N ALA A 247 -5.50 -15.50 -23.83
CA ALA A 247 -4.95 -15.36 -25.19
C ALA A 247 -3.66 -16.18 -25.30
N LYS A 248 -3.72 -17.28 -26.06
CA LYS A 248 -2.57 -18.17 -26.27
C LYS A 248 -1.58 -17.63 -27.30
N TYR A 249 -2.04 -16.78 -28.22
CA TYR A 249 -1.26 -16.21 -29.30
C TYR A 249 -1.49 -14.71 -29.41
N LYS A 250 -0.47 -13.98 -29.89
CA LYS A 250 -0.50 -12.54 -30.10
C LYS A 250 -1.70 -12.06 -30.95
N GLY A 251 -2.09 -12.83 -31.96
CA GLY A 251 -3.22 -12.50 -32.82
C GLY A 251 -4.57 -12.45 -32.13
N GLU A 252 -4.80 -13.28 -31.10
CA GLU A 252 -6.07 -13.30 -30.37
C GLU A 252 -6.32 -11.99 -29.59
N PHE A 253 -5.29 -11.43 -28.95
CA PHE A 253 -5.39 -10.12 -28.31
C PHE A 253 -5.71 -9.01 -29.31
N GLU A 254 -5.02 -9.01 -30.46
CA GLU A 254 -5.24 -8.03 -31.52
C GLU A 254 -6.67 -8.13 -32.09
N GLU A 255 -7.19 -9.34 -32.28
CA GLU A 255 -8.58 -9.57 -32.72
C GLU A 255 -9.60 -9.08 -31.68
N ARG A 256 -9.39 -9.36 -30.40
CA ARG A 256 -10.27 -8.91 -29.31
C ARG A 256 -10.29 -7.37 -29.23
N LEU A 257 -9.12 -6.73 -29.24
CA LEU A 257 -9.04 -5.26 -29.23
C LEU A 257 -9.69 -4.66 -30.48
N LYS A 258 -9.47 -5.27 -31.65
CA LYS A 258 -10.09 -4.84 -32.90
C LYS A 258 -11.62 -4.98 -32.86
N ALA A 259 -12.12 -6.04 -32.22
CA ALA A 259 -13.55 -6.24 -32.03
C ALA A 259 -14.16 -5.14 -31.15
N VAL A 260 -13.52 -4.80 -30.03
CA VAL A 260 -13.92 -3.67 -29.15
C VAL A 260 -13.94 -2.35 -29.94
N VAL A 261 -12.86 -2.05 -30.66
CA VAL A 261 -12.76 -0.81 -31.45
C VAL A 261 -13.85 -0.74 -32.52
N ASN A 262 -14.11 -1.83 -33.22
CA ASN A 262 -15.15 -1.87 -34.24
C ASN A 262 -16.55 -1.66 -33.65
N GLU A 263 -16.82 -2.21 -32.46
CA GLU A 263 -18.10 -2.02 -31.76
C GLU A 263 -18.27 -0.58 -31.28
N VAL A 264 -17.19 0.05 -30.78
CA VAL A 264 -17.20 1.49 -30.46
C VAL A 264 -17.44 2.35 -31.69
N LEU A 265 -16.81 2.04 -32.81
CA LEU A 265 -17.01 2.75 -34.08
C LEU A 265 -18.44 2.60 -34.61
N ALA A 266 -19.03 1.42 -34.50
CA ALA A 266 -20.41 1.16 -34.90
C ALA A 266 -21.44 1.95 -34.07
N SER A 267 -21.11 2.43 -32.89
CA SER A 267 -21.95 3.26 -32.04
C SER A 267 -22.06 4.73 -32.48
N GLU A 268 -21.45 5.10 -33.63
CA GLU A 268 -21.47 6.46 -34.18
C GLU A 268 -21.07 7.55 -33.19
N GLY A 269 -20.12 7.24 -32.31
CA GLY A 269 -19.56 8.14 -31.31
C GLY A 269 -20.45 8.31 -30.05
N GLU A 270 -21.39 7.43 -29.81
CA GLU A 270 -22.15 7.38 -28.55
C GLU A 270 -21.33 6.82 -27.38
N ILE A 271 -20.29 6.05 -27.67
CA ILE A 271 -19.40 5.44 -26.71
C ILE A 271 -18.08 6.21 -26.62
N ILE A 272 -17.66 6.45 -25.37
CA ILE A 272 -16.35 7.00 -25.03
C ILE A 272 -15.56 5.88 -24.32
N LEU A 273 -14.41 5.51 -24.88
CA LEU A 273 -13.57 4.47 -24.33
C LEU A 273 -12.56 5.06 -23.34
N PHE A 274 -12.64 4.70 -22.07
CA PHE A 274 -11.61 5.01 -21.09
C PHE A 274 -10.55 3.91 -21.10
N ILE A 275 -9.29 4.29 -21.24
CA ILE A 275 -8.15 3.39 -21.31
C ILE A 275 -7.16 3.80 -20.23
N ASP A 276 -7.18 3.05 -19.12
CA ASP A 276 -6.18 3.23 -18.08
C ASP A 276 -4.84 2.64 -18.54
N GLU A 277 -3.74 3.19 -18.06
CA GLU A 277 -2.38 2.80 -18.49
C GLU A 277 -2.24 2.68 -20.02
N ILE A 278 -2.79 3.66 -20.75
CA ILE A 278 -2.83 3.65 -22.23
C ILE A 278 -1.46 3.42 -22.88
N HIS A 279 -0.38 3.72 -22.16
CA HIS A 279 1.00 3.47 -22.60
C HIS A 279 1.29 1.98 -22.84
N THR A 280 0.58 1.07 -22.19
CA THR A 280 0.71 -0.38 -22.40
C THR A 280 0.31 -0.78 -23.79
N LEU A 281 -0.67 -0.11 -24.40
CA LEU A 281 -1.09 -0.32 -25.78
C LEU A 281 -0.15 0.33 -26.81
N VAL A 282 0.57 1.38 -26.42
CA VAL A 282 1.43 2.18 -27.31
C VAL A 282 2.89 1.72 -27.26
N GLY A 283 3.35 1.29 -26.09
CA GLY A 283 4.75 0.98 -25.83
C GLY A 283 5.18 -0.45 -26.16
N ALA A 284 4.25 -1.33 -26.36
CA ALA A 284 4.50 -2.76 -26.56
C ALA A 284 5.26 -3.13 -27.85
N GLY A 285 5.49 -2.19 -28.77
CA GLY A 285 6.09 -2.46 -30.10
C GLY A 285 7.62 -2.44 -30.22
N LYS A 286 8.37 -2.15 -29.13
CA LYS A 286 9.84 -1.97 -29.19
C LYS A 286 10.70 -3.17 -28.76
N SER A 287 10.11 -4.22 -28.20
CA SER A 287 10.79 -5.48 -27.89
C SER A 287 10.35 -6.56 -28.89
N GLU A 288 11.27 -7.41 -29.37
CA GLU A 288 10.96 -8.55 -30.25
C GLU A 288 9.87 -9.42 -29.60
N GLY A 289 8.66 -9.36 -30.18
CA GLY A 289 7.48 -10.10 -29.68
C GLY A 289 6.40 -9.27 -29.00
N ALA A 290 6.57 -7.96 -28.82
CA ALA A 290 5.59 -7.12 -28.14
C ALA A 290 4.43 -6.67 -29.04
N MET A 291 3.25 -6.47 -28.43
CA MET A 291 1.98 -6.17 -29.09
C MET A 291 1.97 -4.76 -29.68
N ASP A 292 1.68 -4.62 -30.96
CA ASP A 292 1.53 -3.31 -31.63
C ASP A 292 0.06 -2.90 -31.70
N ALA A 293 -0.59 -2.82 -30.53
CA ALA A 293 -1.98 -2.39 -30.40
C ALA A 293 -2.20 -0.94 -30.86
N ALA A 294 -1.13 -0.13 -30.84
CA ALA A 294 -1.19 1.25 -31.34
C ALA A 294 -1.62 1.31 -32.81
N ASN A 295 -1.20 0.36 -33.62
CA ASN A 295 -1.56 0.35 -35.04
C ASN A 295 -3.05 0.06 -35.29
N ILE A 296 -3.73 -0.57 -34.34
CA ILE A 296 -5.19 -0.79 -34.40
C ILE A 296 -5.94 0.51 -34.06
N LEU A 297 -5.47 1.25 -33.02
CA LEU A 297 -6.11 2.47 -32.55
C LEU A 297 -5.82 3.69 -33.44
N LYS A 298 -4.61 3.81 -33.99
CA LYS A 298 -4.17 4.97 -34.79
C LYS A 298 -5.10 5.36 -35.94
N PRO A 299 -5.60 4.43 -36.78
CA PRO A 299 -6.51 4.78 -37.86
C PRO A 299 -7.84 5.37 -37.38
N ALA A 300 -8.43 4.79 -36.34
CA ALA A 300 -9.70 5.23 -35.77
C ALA A 300 -9.57 6.59 -35.05
N LEU A 301 -8.48 6.79 -34.28
CA LEU A 301 -8.14 8.06 -33.67
C LEU A 301 -7.80 9.14 -34.74
N ALA A 302 -7.17 8.72 -35.83
CA ALA A 302 -6.78 9.67 -36.91
C ALA A 302 -7.99 10.25 -37.62
N ARG A 303 -9.01 9.45 -37.86
CA ARG A 303 -10.25 9.91 -38.52
C ARG A 303 -11.14 10.69 -37.53
N GLY A 304 -10.96 10.54 -36.21
CA GLY A 304 -11.80 11.16 -35.22
C GLY A 304 -13.08 10.36 -34.90
N ASP A 305 -13.15 9.13 -35.42
CA ASP A 305 -14.29 8.24 -35.24
C ASP A 305 -14.30 7.61 -33.86
N LEU A 306 -13.12 7.39 -33.29
CA LEU A 306 -12.97 6.88 -31.93
C LEU A 306 -12.81 8.03 -30.93
N ARG A 307 -13.65 8.06 -29.90
CA ARG A 307 -13.51 8.93 -28.74
C ARG A 307 -12.91 8.15 -27.58
N ALA A 308 -11.77 8.62 -27.09
CA ALA A 308 -11.06 7.95 -26.01
C ALA A 308 -10.56 8.94 -24.95
N ILE A 309 -10.57 8.50 -23.70
CA ILE A 309 -9.91 9.14 -22.57
C ILE A 309 -8.76 8.21 -22.19
N GLY A 310 -7.51 8.67 -22.32
CA GLY A 310 -6.35 7.91 -21.87
C GLY A 310 -5.92 8.35 -20.49
N ALA A 311 -5.31 7.45 -19.70
CA ALA A 311 -4.63 7.79 -18.46
C ALA A 311 -3.22 7.19 -18.49
N THR A 312 -2.22 7.94 -17.98
CA THR A 312 -0.82 7.52 -17.93
C THR A 312 -0.02 8.37 -16.93
N THR A 313 1.22 7.99 -16.65
CA THR A 313 2.15 8.83 -15.89
C THR A 313 2.93 9.78 -16.80
N LEU A 314 3.57 10.80 -16.22
CA LEU A 314 4.37 11.77 -16.98
C LEU A 314 5.56 11.10 -17.69
N ASN A 315 6.26 10.21 -16.99
CA ASN A 315 7.41 9.49 -17.54
C ASN A 315 7.02 8.61 -18.73
N GLU A 316 5.90 7.90 -18.62
CA GLU A 316 5.38 7.04 -19.69
C GLU A 316 4.84 7.85 -20.87
N TYR A 317 4.20 9.00 -20.57
CA TYR A 317 3.78 9.92 -21.62
C TYR A 317 4.97 10.40 -22.45
N GLN A 318 6.05 10.86 -21.82
CA GLN A 318 7.27 11.31 -22.49
C GLN A 318 7.92 10.18 -23.30
N LYS A 319 7.99 8.99 -22.72
CA LYS A 319 8.64 7.84 -23.35
C LYS A 319 7.89 7.28 -24.54
N TYR A 320 6.55 7.25 -24.52
CA TYR A 320 5.74 6.55 -25.50
C TYR A 320 4.91 7.47 -26.39
N PHE A 321 4.35 8.56 -25.86
CA PHE A 321 3.46 9.45 -26.59
C PHE A 321 4.19 10.61 -27.29
N GLU A 322 5.13 11.26 -26.64
CA GLU A 322 5.88 12.38 -27.23
C GLU A 322 6.77 11.93 -28.40
N GLN A 323 7.18 10.67 -28.39
CA GLN A 323 7.95 10.10 -29.51
C GLN A 323 7.08 9.76 -30.72
N ASP A 324 5.76 9.56 -30.54
CA ASP A 324 4.82 9.28 -31.60
C ASP A 324 3.98 10.53 -31.95
N LYS A 325 4.48 11.30 -32.94
CA LYS A 325 3.84 12.54 -33.39
C LYS A 325 2.40 12.37 -33.91
N ALA A 326 2.01 11.15 -34.27
CA ALA A 326 0.65 10.88 -34.74
C ALA A 326 -0.32 10.83 -33.57
N LEU A 327 0.06 10.20 -32.46
CA LEU A 327 -0.73 10.14 -31.22
C LEU A 327 -0.71 11.49 -30.50
N GLU A 328 0.43 12.15 -30.38
CA GLU A 328 0.56 13.46 -29.74
C GLU A 328 -0.39 14.52 -30.36
N ARG A 329 -0.57 14.49 -31.66
CA ARG A 329 -1.51 15.40 -32.36
C ARG A 329 -2.99 15.09 -32.12
N ARG A 330 -3.32 13.92 -31.59
CA ARG A 330 -4.71 13.45 -31.40
C ARG A 330 -5.18 13.54 -29.96
N PHE A 331 -4.26 13.46 -29.03
CA PHE A 331 -4.55 13.60 -27.61
C PHE A 331 -4.26 15.01 -27.09
N GLN A 332 -5.11 15.48 -26.19
CA GLN A 332 -4.93 16.75 -25.47
C GLN A 332 -4.56 16.47 -24.02
N LYS A 333 -3.42 16.98 -23.58
CA LYS A 333 -2.92 16.81 -22.21
C LYS A 333 -3.87 17.45 -21.18
N VAL A 334 -4.14 16.73 -20.10
CA VAL A 334 -4.78 17.21 -18.89
C VAL A 334 -3.90 16.74 -17.73
N MET A 335 -3.25 17.68 -17.06
CA MET A 335 -2.42 17.36 -15.89
C MET A 335 -3.32 17.09 -14.69
N ILE A 336 -3.00 16.04 -13.95
CA ILE A 336 -3.68 15.65 -12.74
C ILE A 336 -2.63 15.64 -11.64
N ASP A 337 -2.62 16.71 -10.88
CA ASP A 337 -1.66 16.89 -9.81
C ASP A 337 -2.15 16.24 -8.51
N GLU A 338 -1.21 15.98 -7.59
CA GLU A 338 -1.54 15.54 -6.23
C GLU A 338 -2.40 16.61 -5.55
N PRO A 339 -3.56 16.25 -4.95
CA PRO A 339 -4.39 17.23 -4.24
C PRO A 339 -3.64 17.78 -3.03
N ASP A 340 -3.90 19.04 -2.68
CA ASP A 340 -3.42 19.60 -1.42
C ASP A 340 -4.07 18.90 -0.22
N VAL A 341 -3.50 19.10 0.97
CA VAL A 341 -3.93 18.46 2.22
C VAL A 341 -5.43 18.70 2.50
N MET A 342 -5.91 19.93 2.29
CA MET A 342 -7.31 20.29 2.58
C MET A 342 -8.28 19.64 1.59
N SER A 343 -7.92 19.62 0.32
CA SER A 343 -8.68 18.91 -0.73
C SER A 343 -8.68 17.40 -0.48
N ALA A 344 -7.55 16.83 -0.08
CA ALA A 344 -7.44 15.40 0.26
C ALA A 344 -8.32 15.03 1.47
N ILE A 345 -8.35 15.85 2.53
CA ILE A 345 -9.26 15.67 3.67
C ILE A 345 -10.72 15.68 3.22
N SER A 346 -11.08 16.60 2.31
CA SER A 346 -12.45 16.68 1.77
C SER A 346 -12.81 15.42 0.97
N ILE A 347 -11.88 14.90 0.17
CA ILE A 347 -12.04 13.62 -0.56
C ILE A 347 -12.25 12.48 0.44
N MET A 348 -11.40 12.37 1.47
CA MET A 348 -11.49 11.32 2.48
C MET A 348 -12.81 11.36 3.25
N ARG A 349 -13.30 12.57 3.61
CA ARG A 349 -14.62 12.74 4.24
C ARG A 349 -15.76 12.23 3.35
N GLY A 350 -15.67 12.43 2.04
CA GLY A 350 -16.65 11.94 1.09
C GLY A 350 -16.62 10.43 0.89
N LEU A 351 -15.45 9.80 1.06
CA LEU A 351 -15.29 8.34 0.96
C LEU A 351 -15.61 7.62 2.27
N LYS A 352 -15.58 8.34 3.41
CA LYS A 352 -15.73 7.80 4.76
C LYS A 352 -16.90 6.82 4.91
N GLU A 353 -18.12 7.22 4.50
CA GLU A 353 -19.32 6.40 4.67
C GLU A 353 -19.21 5.04 3.97
N LYS A 354 -18.55 4.99 2.80
CA LYS A 354 -18.33 3.74 2.06
C LYS A 354 -17.37 2.79 2.76
N TYR A 355 -16.28 3.33 3.32
CA TYR A 355 -15.32 2.52 4.08
C TYR A 355 -15.91 2.07 5.42
N GLU A 356 -16.67 2.92 6.11
CA GLU A 356 -17.41 2.55 7.31
C GLU A 356 -18.39 1.38 7.03
N ASN A 357 -19.10 1.44 5.92
CA ASN A 357 -20.05 0.40 5.51
C ASN A 357 -19.36 -0.89 5.09
N HIS A 358 -18.24 -0.78 4.38
CA HIS A 358 -17.47 -1.95 3.94
C HIS A 358 -16.87 -2.72 5.13
N HIS A 359 -16.14 -2.01 6.00
CA HIS A 359 -15.48 -2.60 7.15
C HIS A 359 -16.39 -2.76 8.38
N LYS A 360 -17.57 -2.13 8.35
CA LYS A 360 -18.55 -2.18 9.45
C LYS A 360 -18.01 -1.59 10.76
N VAL A 361 -17.14 -0.61 10.66
CA VAL A 361 -16.56 0.17 11.75
C VAL A 361 -16.90 1.64 11.59
N ARG A 362 -16.75 2.42 12.64
CA ARG A 362 -16.85 3.88 12.57
C ARG A 362 -15.45 4.47 12.40
N ILE A 363 -15.32 5.49 11.56
CA ILE A 363 -14.07 6.23 11.35
C ILE A 363 -14.26 7.63 11.91
N THR A 364 -13.42 8.06 12.85
CA THR A 364 -13.50 9.41 13.42
C THR A 364 -13.00 10.45 12.41
N ASP A 365 -13.42 11.71 12.56
CA ASP A 365 -12.89 12.80 11.71
C ASP A 365 -11.40 13.03 11.96
N ASP A 366 -10.97 12.87 13.22
CA ASP A 366 -9.56 12.95 13.59
C ASP A 366 -8.70 11.87 12.89
N ALA A 367 -9.25 10.66 12.71
CA ALA A 367 -8.59 9.61 11.93
C ALA A 367 -8.46 9.99 10.46
N ILE A 368 -9.49 10.61 9.87
CA ILE A 368 -9.44 11.12 8.49
C ILE A 368 -8.36 12.20 8.34
N ILE A 369 -8.34 13.18 9.24
CA ILE A 369 -7.32 14.23 9.21
C ILE A 369 -5.93 13.62 9.39
N ALA A 370 -5.77 12.74 10.40
CA ALA A 370 -4.51 12.05 10.65
C ALA A 370 -4.03 11.21 9.45
N SER A 371 -4.95 10.54 8.74
CA SER A 371 -4.57 9.73 7.57
C SER A 371 -3.94 10.57 6.45
N VAL A 372 -4.46 11.78 6.22
CA VAL A 372 -3.93 12.69 5.22
C VAL A 372 -2.63 13.35 5.69
N GLU A 373 -2.63 13.92 6.90
CA GLU A 373 -1.46 14.65 7.42
C GLU A 373 -0.26 13.73 7.66
N LEU A 374 -0.49 12.56 8.28
CA LEU A 374 0.59 11.61 8.55
C LEU A 374 1.10 10.96 7.25
N SER A 375 0.21 10.61 6.31
CA SER A 375 0.66 10.08 5.03
C SER A 375 1.41 11.13 4.20
N HIS A 376 0.95 12.37 4.18
CA HIS A 376 1.64 13.46 3.49
C HIS A 376 3.04 13.69 4.05
N ARG A 377 3.17 13.64 5.38
CA ARG A 377 4.43 13.89 6.10
C ARG A 377 5.38 12.69 6.09
N TYR A 378 4.87 11.46 6.23
CA TYR A 378 5.69 10.28 6.52
C TYR A 378 5.81 9.28 5.36
N ILE A 379 4.96 9.39 4.33
CA ILE A 379 4.97 8.49 3.17
C ILE A 379 5.25 9.31 1.92
N SER A 380 6.53 9.35 1.52
CA SER A 380 7.01 10.17 0.39
C SER A 380 7.04 9.46 -0.97
N ASP A 381 6.92 8.13 -0.98
CA ASP A 381 6.98 7.30 -2.19
C ASP A 381 5.62 7.06 -2.85
N ARG A 382 4.54 7.57 -2.24
CA ARG A 382 3.15 7.49 -2.72
C ARG A 382 2.49 8.86 -2.69
N PHE A 383 1.39 9.01 -3.41
CA PHE A 383 0.68 10.28 -3.59
C PHE A 383 -0.72 10.27 -2.95
N LEU A 384 -1.18 11.46 -2.53
CA LEU A 384 -2.56 11.67 -2.09
C LEU A 384 -3.53 11.61 -3.30
N PRO A 385 -4.78 11.17 -3.12
CA PRO A 385 -5.38 10.69 -1.87
C PRO A 385 -5.11 9.21 -1.56
N ASP A 386 -4.57 8.43 -2.48
CA ASP A 386 -4.44 6.96 -2.44
C ASP A 386 -3.76 6.47 -1.15
N LYS A 387 -2.60 7.06 -0.79
CA LYS A 387 -1.89 6.70 0.45
C LYS A 387 -2.72 6.93 1.73
N ALA A 388 -3.58 7.95 1.76
CA ALA A 388 -4.47 8.19 2.89
C ALA A 388 -5.65 7.21 2.92
N ILE A 389 -6.17 6.85 1.74
CA ILE A 389 -7.20 5.83 1.57
C ILE A 389 -6.70 4.49 2.09
N ASP A 390 -5.51 4.06 1.66
CA ASP A 390 -4.90 2.80 2.08
C ASP A 390 -4.70 2.73 3.61
N LEU A 391 -4.30 3.83 4.25
CA LEU A 391 -4.15 3.87 5.70
C LEU A 391 -5.47 3.66 6.43
N VAL A 392 -6.53 4.31 5.95
CA VAL A 392 -7.88 4.15 6.53
C VAL A 392 -8.39 2.74 6.31
N ASP A 393 -8.18 2.20 5.11
CA ASP A 393 -8.59 0.84 4.74
C ASP A 393 -7.90 -0.21 5.63
N GLU A 394 -6.55 -0.14 5.79
CA GLU A 394 -5.81 -1.06 6.66
C GLU A 394 -6.18 -0.91 8.14
N ALA A 395 -6.33 0.33 8.64
CA ALA A 395 -6.73 0.57 10.02
C ALA A 395 -8.13 0.02 10.31
N ALA A 396 -9.08 0.25 9.40
CA ALA A 396 -10.44 -0.25 9.51
C ALA A 396 -10.50 -1.79 9.42
N ALA A 397 -9.72 -2.38 8.52
CA ALA A 397 -9.60 -3.83 8.38
C ALA A 397 -9.01 -4.47 9.64
N LYS A 398 -7.96 -3.84 10.23
CA LYS A 398 -7.34 -4.29 11.48
C LYS A 398 -8.34 -4.25 12.62
N LEU A 399 -9.03 -3.12 12.82
CA LEU A 399 -10.03 -2.97 13.87
C LEU A 399 -11.15 -4.01 13.73
N ARG A 400 -11.64 -4.24 12.50
CA ARG A 400 -12.62 -5.27 12.23
C ARG A 400 -12.14 -6.67 12.58
N LEU A 401 -10.88 -6.98 12.30
CA LEU A 401 -10.28 -8.25 12.71
C LEU A 401 -10.26 -8.38 14.24
N GLU A 402 -9.85 -7.32 14.94
CA GLU A 402 -9.84 -7.27 16.41
C GLU A 402 -11.24 -7.45 17.00
N MET A 403 -12.26 -6.79 16.43
CA MET A 403 -13.65 -6.95 16.85
C MET A 403 -14.18 -8.38 16.70
N ASN A 404 -13.71 -9.12 15.70
CA ASN A 404 -14.12 -10.51 15.46
C ASN A 404 -13.25 -11.53 16.19
N SER A 405 -12.11 -11.11 16.73
CA SER A 405 -11.18 -11.94 17.50
C SER A 405 -11.53 -11.92 18.98
N VAL A 406 -11.03 -12.90 19.71
CA VAL A 406 -11.07 -12.87 21.18
C VAL A 406 -10.13 -11.74 21.64
N PRO A 407 -10.56 -10.87 22.56
CA PRO A 407 -9.71 -9.82 23.12
C PRO A 407 -8.40 -10.36 23.69
N GLU A 408 -7.33 -9.55 23.60
CA GLU A 408 -5.98 -9.93 24.04
C GLU A 408 -5.95 -10.35 25.50
N GLU A 409 -6.72 -9.68 26.36
CA GLU A 409 -6.86 -9.99 27.78
C GLU A 409 -7.40 -11.41 28.03
N ILE A 410 -8.38 -11.85 27.25
CA ILE A 410 -8.93 -13.21 27.35
C ILE A 410 -7.93 -14.23 26.78
N ASP A 411 -7.23 -13.91 25.69
CA ASP A 411 -6.22 -14.79 25.09
C ASP A 411 -5.01 -14.97 26.01
N GLU A 412 -4.57 -13.92 26.71
CA GLU A 412 -3.52 -14.01 27.74
C GLU A 412 -3.95 -14.91 28.92
N LEU A 413 -5.19 -14.75 29.39
CA LEU A 413 -5.74 -15.63 30.43
C LEU A 413 -5.82 -17.07 29.96
N ASP A 414 -6.29 -17.32 28.72
CA ASP A 414 -6.36 -18.66 28.16
C ASP A 414 -4.97 -19.30 28.07
N ARG A 415 -3.94 -18.57 27.66
CA ARG A 415 -2.54 -19.05 27.63
C ARG A 415 -2.01 -19.35 29.04
N LYS A 416 -2.26 -18.46 29.99
CA LYS A 416 -1.81 -18.65 31.38
C LYS A 416 -2.50 -19.85 32.04
N ILE A 417 -3.80 -20.01 31.82
CA ILE A 417 -4.57 -21.17 32.26
C ILE A 417 -3.98 -22.46 31.68
N GLN A 418 -3.71 -22.48 30.37
CA GLN A 418 -3.13 -23.64 29.70
C GLN A 418 -1.74 -23.99 30.26
N GLN A 419 -0.90 -22.98 30.52
CA GLN A 419 0.42 -23.17 31.12
C GLN A 419 0.31 -23.78 32.52
N LEU A 420 -0.59 -23.26 33.39
CA LEU A 420 -0.82 -23.77 34.73
C LEU A 420 -1.47 -25.17 34.74
N GLU A 421 -2.31 -25.49 33.75
CA GLU A 421 -2.85 -26.86 33.59
C GLU A 421 -1.75 -27.87 33.28
N ILE A 422 -0.79 -27.51 32.42
CA ILE A 422 0.38 -28.36 32.12
C ILE A 422 1.22 -28.56 33.38
N GLU A 423 1.49 -27.46 34.12
CA GLU A 423 2.25 -27.52 35.36
C GLU A 423 1.56 -28.40 36.45
N LYS A 424 0.24 -28.25 36.57
CA LYS A 424 -0.60 -29.06 37.46
C LYS A 424 -0.49 -30.55 37.13
N GLU A 425 -0.54 -30.91 35.85
CA GLU A 425 -0.40 -32.32 35.46
C GLU A 425 1.04 -32.86 35.69
N ALA A 426 2.05 -32.02 35.57
CA ALA A 426 3.44 -32.37 35.90
C ALA A 426 3.60 -32.61 37.41
N LEU A 427 3.11 -31.69 38.27
CA LEU A 427 3.18 -31.78 39.73
C LEU A 427 2.34 -32.92 40.30
N LYS A 428 1.24 -33.31 39.69
CA LYS A 428 0.48 -34.50 40.05
C LYS A 428 1.32 -35.77 39.92
N ARG A 429 2.22 -35.84 38.95
CA ARG A 429 3.12 -36.97 38.71
C ARG A 429 4.25 -37.01 39.74
N GLU A 430 4.67 -35.84 40.26
CA GLU A 430 5.76 -35.69 41.22
C GLU A 430 5.34 -35.79 42.70
N GLY A 431 4.03 -35.72 43.00
CA GLY A 431 3.50 -35.93 44.35
C GLY A 431 3.64 -34.77 45.33
N THR A 432 3.88 -33.53 44.85
CA THR A 432 4.10 -32.35 45.70
C THR A 432 2.78 -31.67 46.05
N SER A 433 2.20 -32.01 47.25
CA SER A 433 0.81 -31.61 47.59
C SER A 433 0.57 -30.13 47.85
N LYS A 434 1.52 -29.40 48.40
CA LYS A 434 1.34 -27.97 48.75
C LYS A 434 1.29 -27.02 47.51
N LYS A 435 2.21 -27.20 46.62
CA LYS A 435 2.22 -26.42 45.35
C LYS A 435 1.01 -26.72 44.46
N LEU A 436 0.52 -27.96 44.50
CA LEU A 436 -0.65 -28.38 43.74
C LEU A 436 -1.92 -27.66 44.21
N SER A 437 -2.08 -27.43 45.51
CA SER A 437 -3.21 -26.67 46.08
C SER A 437 -3.18 -25.20 45.67
N ASP A 438 -2.00 -24.59 45.64
CA ASP A 438 -1.85 -23.17 45.28
C ASP A 438 -2.17 -22.97 43.79
N ILE A 439 -1.67 -23.84 42.92
CA ILE A 439 -1.98 -23.80 41.47
C ILE A 439 -3.45 -24.06 41.18
N GLN A 440 -4.09 -24.98 41.96
CA GLN A 440 -5.53 -25.24 41.82
C GLN A 440 -6.36 -24.01 42.18
N LYS A 441 -5.95 -23.26 43.18
CA LYS A 441 -6.62 -22.03 43.58
C LYS A 441 -6.44 -20.93 42.51
N GLU A 442 -5.21 -20.74 42.05
CA GLU A 442 -4.91 -19.77 40.98
C GLU A 442 -5.67 -20.10 39.70
N LEU A 443 -5.75 -21.37 39.29
CA LEU A 443 -6.55 -21.84 38.16
C LEU A 443 -8.04 -21.56 38.34
N ALA A 444 -8.60 -21.71 39.55
CA ALA A 444 -10.00 -21.39 39.81
C ALA A 444 -10.26 -19.90 39.65
N ASP A 445 -9.42 -19.04 40.26
CA ASP A 445 -9.53 -17.57 40.16
C ASP A 445 -9.43 -17.09 38.70
N LEU A 446 -8.45 -17.59 37.93
CA LEU A 446 -8.27 -17.24 36.51
C LEU A 446 -9.42 -17.74 35.61
N ASN A 447 -9.98 -18.94 35.91
CA ASN A 447 -11.14 -19.45 35.18
C ASN A 447 -12.40 -18.63 35.45
N ASP A 448 -12.59 -18.16 36.70
CA ASP A 448 -13.70 -17.28 37.06
C ASP A 448 -13.58 -15.92 36.39
N GLU A 449 -12.38 -15.35 36.38
CA GLU A 449 -12.09 -14.09 35.66
C GLU A 449 -12.31 -14.22 34.14
N ARG A 450 -11.76 -15.26 33.52
CA ARG A 450 -11.99 -15.59 32.12
C ARG A 450 -13.49 -15.72 31.78
N THR A 451 -14.23 -16.40 32.62
CA THR A 451 -15.67 -16.62 32.39
C THR A 451 -16.46 -15.32 32.44
N LYS A 452 -16.11 -14.40 33.36
CA LYS A 452 -16.70 -13.06 33.46
C LYS A 452 -16.39 -12.22 32.20
N LEU A 453 -15.11 -12.14 31.82
CA LEU A 453 -14.69 -11.36 30.65
C LEU A 453 -15.29 -11.91 29.36
N ARG A 454 -15.37 -13.23 29.23
CA ARG A 454 -15.97 -13.88 28.07
C ARG A 454 -17.47 -13.62 27.97
N ALA A 455 -18.21 -13.68 29.08
CA ALA A 455 -19.63 -13.32 29.10
C ALA A 455 -19.87 -11.84 28.76
N GLN A 456 -19.01 -10.93 29.25
CA GLN A 456 -19.05 -9.52 28.91
C GLN A 456 -18.79 -9.33 27.41
N TRP A 457 -17.74 -9.90 26.88
CA TRP A 457 -17.39 -9.84 25.45
C TRP A 457 -18.48 -10.39 24.54
N GLU A 458 -19.08 -11.54 24.86
CA GLU A 458 -20.17 -12.13 24.09
C GLU A 458 -21.41 -11.22 24.10
N SER A 459 -21.68 -10.55 25.22
CA SER A 459 -22.79 -9.59 25.35
C SER A 459 -22.54 -8.34 24.52
N GLU A 460 -21.34 -7.73 24.63
CA GLU A 460 -20.94 -6.56 23.80
C GLU A 460 -20.99 -6.90 22.32
N ARG A 461 -20.45 -8.03 21.90
CA ARG A 461 -20.46 -8.52 20.52
C ARG A 461 -21.87 -8.68 19.98
N SER A 462 -22.79 -9.25 20.76
CA SER A 462 -24.19 -9.41 20.32
C SER A 462 -24.86 -8.06 20.03
N LEU A 463 -24.63 -7.03 20.86
CA LEU A 463 -25.16 -5.69 20.64
C LEU A 463 -24.55 -5.01 19.42
N ILE A 464 -23.24 -5.19 19.20
CA ILE A 464 -22.55 -4.67 18.02
C ILE A 464 -23.08 -5.33 16.73
N ASP A 465 -23.30 -6.65 16.75
CA ASP A 465 -23.91 -7.36 15.63
C ASP A 465 -25.33 -6.88 15.32
N GLU A 466 -26.10 -6.50 16.35
CA GLU A 466 -27.44 -5.92 16.15
C GLU A 466 -27.37 -4.52 15.53
N ILE A 467 -26.46 -3.67 15.98
CA ILE A 467 -26.20 -2.35 15.36
C ILE A 467 -25.84 -2.54 13.88
N GLN A 468 -24.97 -3.50 13.60
CA GLN A 468 -24.51 -3.75 12.25
C GLN A 468 -25.63 -4.21 11.29
N LYS A 469 -26.44 -5.16 11.73
CA LYS A 469 -27.61 -5.62 10.95
C LYS A 469 -28.57 -4.46 10.60
N ASN A 470 -28.77 -3.54 11.53
CA ASN A 470 -29.62 -2.38 11.28
C ASN A 470 -28.97 -1.37 10.32
N LYS A 471 -27.63 -1.19 10.37
CA LYS A 471 -26.90 -0.36 9.39
C LYS A 471 -26.99 -0.94 7.98
N ASP A 472 -26.77 -2.25 7.83
CA ASP A 472 -26.89 -2.96 6.55
C ASP A 472 -28.32 -2.80 5.96
N ALA A 473 -29.34 -2.88 6.80
CA ALA A 473 -30.72 -2.65 6.41
C ALA A 473 -30.98 -1.20 5.95
N ILE A 474 -30.41 -0.22 6.64
CA ILE A 474 -30.51 1.20 6.25
C ILE A 474 -29.90 1.43 4.87
N GLU A 475 -28.73 0.85 4.59
CA GLU A 475 -28.06 0.98 3.29
C GLU A 475 -28.91 0.37 2.17
N GLN A 476 -29.44 -0.82 2.40
CA GLN A 476 -30.35 -1.46 1.45
C GLN A 476 -31.59 -0.60 1.20
N TYR A 477 -32.19 -0.03 2.25
CA TYR A 477 -33.36 0.84 2.11
C TYR A 477 -33.03 2.16 1.39
N LYS A 478 -31.86 2.76 1.62
CA LYS A 478 -31.38 3.95 0.88
C LYS A 478 -31.22 3.63 -0.61
N PHE A 479 -30.64 2.47 -0.93
CA PHE A 479 -30.50 2.02 -2.32
C PHE A 479 -31.84 1.79 -3.00
N GLU A 480 -32.77 1.09 -2.33
CA GLU A 480 -34.15 0.86 -2.85
C GLU A 480 -34.89 2.18 -3.02
N ALA A 481 -34.76 3.13 -2.09
CA ALA A 481 -35.39 4.45 -2.19
C ALA A 481 -34.85 5.24 -3.39
N SER A 482 -33.55 5.23 -3.63
CA SER A 482 -32.94 5.89 -4.79
C SER A 482 -33.35 5.26 -6.12
N ARG A 483 -33.58 3.95 -6.12
CA ARG A 483 -34.14 3.25 -7.29
C ARG A 483 -35.59 3.61 -7.54
N ALA A 484 -36.41 3.57 -6.50
CA ALA A 484 -37.84 3.93 -6.58
C ALA A 484 -38.01 5.41 -7.01
N GLU A 485 -37.16 6.32 -6.56
CA GLU A 485 -37.17 7.73 -6.95
C GLU A 485 -36.91 7.91 -8.46
N ARG A 486 -36.00 7.13 -9.05
CA ARG A 486 -35.76 7.13 -10.50
C ARG A 486 -36.92 6.50 -11.29
N GLU A 487 -37.61 5.53 -10.72
CA GLU A 487 -38.81 4.89 -11.30
C GLU A 487 -40.06 5.74 -11.12
N GLY A 488 -39.99 6.85 -10.35
CA GLY A 488 -41.10 7.78 -10.10
C GLY A 488 -42.11 7.30 -9.03
N ASP A 489 -41.78 6.25 -8.29
CA ASP A 489 -42.62 5.71 -7.19
C ASP A 489 -42.34 6.45 -5.88
N TYR A 490 -42.87 7.65 -5.77
CA TYR A 490 -42.69 8.51 -4.58
C TYR A 490 -43.38 7.95 -3.34
N GLY A 491 -44.40 7.08 -3.48
CA GLY A 491 -45.05 6.41 -2.36
C GLY A 491 -44.08 5.46 -1.65
N LYS A 492 -43.36 4.63 -2.42
CA LYS A 492 -42.34 3.72 -1.90
C LYS A 492 -41.14 4.47 -1.34
N VAL A 493 -40.73 5.58 -1.95
CA VAL A 493 -39.67 6.46 -1.42
C VAL A 493 -40.02 6.99 -0.04
N ALA A 494 -41.25 7.45 0.16
CA ALA A 494 -41.73 7.96 1.44
C ALA A 494 -41.78 6.86 2.51
N GLU A 495 -42.29 5.67 2.19
CA GLU A 495 -42.31 4.52 3.09
C GLU A 495 -40.88 4.14 3.55
N LEU A 496 -39.93 4.08 2.62
CA LEU A 496 -38.56 3.70 2.92
C LEU A 496 -37.83 4.78 3.73
N ARG A 497 -37.88 6.06 3.28
CA ARG A 497 -37.10 7.15 3.93
C ARG A 497 -37.70 7.55 5.30
N TYR A 498 -39.00 7.66 5.42
CA TYR A 498 -39.67 8.15 6.63
C TYR A 498 -40.19 7.04 7.55
N GLY A 499 -40.33 5.81 7.03
CA GLY A 499 -40.70 4.63 7.80
C GLY A 499 -39.50 3.77 8.18
N LYS A 500 -39.06 2.92 7.27
CA LYS A 500 -38.08 1.84 7.57
C LYS A 500 -36.70 2.34 7.99
N ILE A 501 -36.15 3.36 7.34
CA ILE A 501 -34.88 3.94 7.69
C ILE A 501 -34.94 4.53 9.11
N LYS A 502 -35.98 5.32 9.39
CA LYS A 502 -36.14 5.96 10.69
C LYS A 502 -36.34 4.96 11.83
N GLU A 503 -37.09 3.86 11.56
CA GLU A 503 -37.22 2.77 12.53
C GLU A 503 -35.88 2.07 12.84
N ALA A 504 -35.10 1.79 11.84
CA ALA A 504 -33.77 1.19 11.98
C ALA A 504 -32.79 2.14 12.71
N GLU A 505 -32.83 3.44 12.42
CA GLU A 505 -32.05 4.45 13.14
C GLU A 505 -32.42 4.51 14.63
N GLN A 506 -33.71 4.47 14.96
CA GLN A 506 -34.20 4.45 16.34
C GLN A 506 -33.71 3.18 17.07
N ARG A 507 -33.75 2.02 16.42
CA ARG A 507 -33.22 0.77 16.98
C ARG A 507 -31.72 0.89 17.28
N ILE A 508 -30.93 1.44 16.37
CA ILE A 508 -29.50 1.70 16.57
C ILE A 508 -29.28 2.57 17.81
N GLU A 509 -30.04 3.65 17.99
CA GLU A 509 -29.90 4.54 19.14
C GLU A 509 -30.26 3.85 20.48
N VAL A 510 -31.27 3.00 20.47
CA VAL A 510 -31.64 2.20 21.67
C VAL A 510 -30.52 1.22 22.02
N VAL A 511 -29.95 0.53 21.03
CA VAL A 511 -28.86 -0.44 21.25
C VAL A 511 -27.58 0.27 21.68
N LYS A 512 -27.24 1.42 21.11
CA LYS A 512 -26.11 2.26 21.53
C LYS A 512 -26.22 2.71 22.99
N LYS A 513 -27.45 3.10 23.44
CA LYS A 513 -27.68 3.45 24.84
C LYS A 513 -27.45 2.25 25.76
N LYS A 514 -27.95 1.06 25.39
CA LYS A 514 -27.68 -0.17 26.16
C LYS A 514 -26.20 -0.47 26.24
N LEU A 515 -25.46 -0.31 25.13
CA LEU A 515 -24.01 -0.51 25.10
C LEU A 515 -23.29 0.52 26.00
N ALA A 516 -23.70 1.79 25.96
CA ALA A 516 -23.16 2.84 26.81
C ALA A 516 -23.44 2.60 28.31
N ASP A 517 -24.66 2.14 28.65
CA ASP A 517 -25.05 1.83 30.02
C ASP A 517 -24.25 0.62 30.59
N MET A 518 -23.85 -0.31 29.74
CA MET A 518 -22.97 -1.43 30.11
C MET A 518 -21.49 -1.00 30.29
N LYS A 519 -21.09 0.11 29.68
CA LYS A 519 -19.71 0.65 29.71
C LYS A 519 -19.34 1.37 31.03
N HIS A 520 -19.87 0.98 32.18
CA HIS A 520 -19.37 1.44 33.50
C HIS A 520 -17.97 0.90 33.86
N GLY A 521 -17.27 0.24 32.92
CA GLY A 521 -15.89 -0.21 32.93
C GLY A 521 -15.23 -0.02 31.56
N GLU A 522 -14.00 -0.43 31.39
CA GLU A 522 -13.30 -0.43 30.10
C GLU A 522 -14.02 -1.37 29.13
N SER A 523 -14.41 -0.87 27.97
CA SER A 523 -15.04 -1.67 26.91
C SER A 523 -13.97 -2.59 26.29
N LEU A 524 -14.29 -3.89 26.21
CA LEU A 524 -13.40 -4.89 25.60
C LEU A 524 -13.33 -4.78 24.07
N ILE A 525 -14.35 -4.15 23.45
CA ILE A 525 -14.43 -4.00 22.00
C ILE A 525 -14.42 -2.51 21.63
N ARG A 526 -13.43 -2.12 20.85
CA ARG A 526 -13.38 -0.78 20.20
C ARG A 526 -14.16 -0.84 18.89
N GLU A 527 -14.95 0.20 18.61
CA GLU A 527 -15.79 0.30 17.40
C GLU A 527 -15.34 1.38 16.44
N GLU A 528 -14.42 2.24 16.85
CA GLU A 528 -14.03 3.44 16.14
C GLU A 528 -12.55 3.40 15.79
N VAL A 529 -12.26 3.69 14.52
CA VAL A 529 -10.89 3.97 14.06
C VAL A 529 -10.54 5.38 14.49
N THR A 530 -9.46 5.51 15.24
CA THR A 530 -8.94 6.76 15.79
C THR A 530 -7.66 7.21 15.08
N SER A 531 -7.19 8.42 15.40
CA SER A 531 -5.89 8.89 14.95
C SER A 531 -4.73 7.98 15.39
N ASP A 532 -4.87 7.32 16.56
CA ASP A 532 -3.84 6.41 17.08
C ASP A 532 -3.76 5.12 16.25
N ASP A 533 -4.89 4.61 15.74
CA ASP A 533 -4.90 3.45 14.86
C ASP A 533 -4.23 3.78 13.52
N ILE A 534 -4.50 4.96 12.97
CA ILE A 534 -3.81 5.45 11.76
C ILE A 534 -2.31 5.59 12.02
N ALA A 535 -1.93 6.19 13.14
CA ALA A 535 -0.53 6.34 13.52
C ALA A 535 0.17 4.98 13.71
N ALA A 536 -0.54 3.95 14.21
CA ALA A 536 -0.03 2.59 14.31
C ALA A 536 0.25 1.98 12.92
N VAL A 537 -0.65 2.17 11.96
CA VAL A 537 -0.43 1.69 10.58
C VAL A 537 0.74 2.42 9.93
N VAL A 538 0.81 3.75 10.05
CA VAL A 538 1.95 4.54 9.54
C VAL A 538 3.26 4.07 10.17
N SER A 539 3.26 3.79 11.48
CA SER A 539 4.44 3.27 12.18
C SER A 539 4.89 1.92 11.63
N LYS A 540 3.94 1.05 11.31
CA LYS A 540 4.22 -0.27 10.71
C LYS A 540 4.81 -0.13 9.29
N TRP A 541 4.29 0.78 8.48
CA TRP A 541 4.77 0.98 7.10
C TRP A 541 6.12 1.65 7.01
N THR A 542 6.33 2.66 7.87
CA THR A 542 7.54 3.51 7.82
C THR A 542 8.63 3.06 8.77
N GLY A 543 8.29 2.22 9.76
CA GLY A 543 9.20 1.86 10.85
C GLY A 543 9.38 2.98 11.90
N ILE A 544 8.58 4.06 11.83
CA ILE A 544 8.69 5.22 12.72
C ILE A 544 7.66 5.08 13.85
N PRO A 545 8.02 5.21 15.11
CA PRO A 545 7.09 5.07 16.24
C PRO A 545 6.16 6.30 16.39
N VAL A 546 5.30 6.53 15.40
CA VAL A 546 4.42 7.70 15.29
C VAL A 546 3.46 7.81 16.48
N ASN A 547 2.96 6.69 17.03
CA ASN A 547 2.05 6.66 18.18
C ASN A 547 2.65 7.34 19.42
N ARG A 548 3.95 7.17 19.65
CA ARG A 548 4.65 7.80 20.78
C ARG A 548 4.96 9.27 20.52
N MET A 549 4.99 9.68 19.26
CA MET A 549 5.30 11.07 18.85
C MET A 549 4.10 12.00 19.04
N MET A 550 2.84 11.52 18.95
CA MET A 550 1.66 12.39 18.95
C MET A 550 1.31 12.99 20.33
N GLN A 551 1.38 12.23 21.41
CA GLN A 551 0.91 12.70 22.73
C GLN A 551 2.00 13.28 23.64
N SER A 552 3.25 12.85 23.47
CA SER A 552 4.33 13.29 24.36
C SER A 552 5.33 14.24 23.70
N GLU A 553 5.19 14.52 22.42
CA GLU A 553 6.20 15.26 21.63
C GLU A 553 6.46 16.67 22.18
N ARG A 554 5.40 17.43 22.48
CA ARG A 554 5.56 18.79 23.03
C ARG A 554 6.27 18.81 24.37
N THR A 555 5.87 17.93 25.29
CA THR A 555 6.47 17.85 26.63
C THR A 555 7.88 17.28 26.56
N LYS A 556 8.12 16.25 25.77
CA LYS A 556 9.46 15.68 25.57
C LYS A 556 10.43 16.68 24.94
N LEU A 557 10.02 17.42 23.92
CA LEU A 557 10.86 18.43 23.27
C LEU A 557 11.22 19.58 24.20
N LEU A 558 10.39 19.91 25.18
CA LEU A 558 10.72 20.88 26.22
C LEU A 558 11.81 20.38 27.16
N HIS A 559 11.90 19.07 27.39
CA HIS A 559 12.91 18.41 28.24
C HIS A 559 14.01 17.72 27.43
N LEU A 560 14.21 18.09 26.16
CA LEU A 560 15.17 17.45 25.27
C LEU A 560 16.59 17.48 25.80
N GLU A 561 17.03 18.59 26.39
CA GLU A 561 18.37 18.69 27.01
C GLU A 561 18.57 17.68 28.13
N GLU A 562 17.60 17.54 29.02
CA GLU A 562 17.65 16.61 30.15
C GLU A 562 17.76 15.14 29.67
N GLU A 563 17.01 14.81 28.62
CA GLU A 563 17.06 13.48 28.03
C GLU A 563 18.40 13.18 27.35
N LEU A 564 18.96 14.16 26.60
CA LEU A 564 20.27 14.02 25.99
C LEU A 564 21.38 13.91 27.03
N HIS A 565 21.28 14.63 28.16
CA HIS A 565 22.23 14.55 29.28
C HIS A 565 22.23 13.19 29.99
N LYS A 566 21.16 12.40 29.90
CA LYS A 566 21.16 11.03 30.44
C LYS A 566 22.21 10.12 29.78
N ARG A 567 22.63 10.50 28.57
CA ARG A 567 23.55 9.71 27.76
C ARG A 567 24.85 10.44 27.43
N VAL A 568 24.80 11.78 27.31
CA VAL A 568 25.94 12.62 27.00
C VAL A 568 26.27 13.49 28.20
N VAL A 569 27.49 13.35 28.70
CA VAL A 569 28.00 14.11 29.86
C VAL A 569 28.68 15.38 29.37
N GLY A 570 28.43 16.51 30.04
CA GLY A 570 28.94 17.80 29.64
C GLY A 570 28.32 18.32 28.32
N GLN A 571 29.04 19.20 27.62
CA GLN A 571 28.65 19.71 26.29
C GLN A 571 27.34 20.50 26.29
N GLU A 572 27.06 21.25 27.37
CA GLU A 572 25.78 21.97 27.55
C GLU A 572 25.46 22.90 26.38
N VAL A 573 26.47 23.62 25.87
CA VAL A 573 26.29 24.55 24.73
C VAL A 573 25.89 23.78 23.47
N ALA A 574 26.53 22.61 23.22
CA ALA A 574 26.22 21.79 22.07
C ALA A 574 24.82 21.21 22.14
N ILE A 575 24.42 20.72 23.30
CA ILE A 575 23.10 20.13 23.54
C ILE A 575 22.02 21.20 23.42
N ALA A 576 22.21 22.37 24.00
CA ALA A 576 21.25 23.49 23.93
C ALA A 576 21.04 23.99 22.49
N ALA A 577 22.13 24.23 21.74
CA ALA A 577 22.05 24.65 20.33
C ALA A 577 21.31 23.64 19.46
N LEU A 578 21.57 22.35 19.66
CA LEU A 578 20.89 21.26 18.97
C LEU A 578 19.39 21.20 19.33
N ALA A 579 19.07 21.30 20.62
CA ALA A 579 17.70 21.27 21.13
C ALA A 579 16.88 22.45 20.58
N ASP A 580 17.45 23.66 20.53
CA ASP A 580 16.78 24.84 20.01
C ASP A 580 16.51 24.74 18.50
N ALA A 581 17.44 24.19 17.73
CA ALA A 581 17.23 23.98 16.30
C ALA A 581 16.12 22.95 16.03
N VAL A 582 16.10 21.85 16.77
CA VAL A 582 15.03 20.85 16.68
C VAL A 582 13.68 21.46 17.08
N ARG A 583 13.63 22.24 18.14
CA ARG A 583 12.41 22.93 18.57
C ARG A 583 11.90 23.93 17.53
N ARG A 584 12.78 24.75 16.92
CA ARG A 584 12.41 25.70 15.85
C ARG A 584 11.77 24.99 14.67
N ASN A 585 12.34 23.89 14.22
CA ASN A 585 11.80 23.09 13.12
C ASN A 585 10.42 22.50 13.48
N ARG A 586 10.29 21.88 14.66
CA ARG A 586 9.04 21.26 15.11
C ARG A 586 7.92 22.28 15.39
N ALA A 587 8.28 23.50 15.73
CA ALA A 587 7.34 24.61 15.86
C ALA A 587 6.89 25.21 14.51
N GLY A 588 7.42 24.69 13.37
CA GLY A 588 7.09 25.22 12.04
C GLY A 588 7.71 26.60 11.72
N LEU A 589 8.75 26.99 12.46
CA LEU A 589 9.44 28.28 12.30
C LEU A 589 10.62 28.23 11.32
N GLN A 590 10.81 27.09 10.63
CA GLN A 590 11.86 26.86 9.65
C GLN A 590 11.29 26.57 8.27
N ASP A 591 12.05 26.79 7.19
CA ASP A 591 11.62 26.47 5.82
C ASP A 591 11.36 24.96 5.69
N ALA A 592 10.12 24.59 5.41
CA ALA A 592 9.67 23.19 5.26
C ALA A 592 10.37 22.42 4.13
N ARG A 593 11.10 23.11 3.26
CA ARG A 593 11.88 22.48 2.18
C ARG A 593 13.23 21.95 2.65
N ARG A 594 13.78 22.42 3.77
CA ARG A 594 15.09 22.03 4.29
C ARG A 594 15.02 20.82 5.23
N PRO A 595 16.15 20.13 5.49
CA PRO A 595 16.22 19.13 6.56
C PRO A 595 15.78 19.70 7.92
N ILE A 596 15.40 18.81 8.86
CA ILE A 596 15.03 19.21 10.24
C ILE A 596 16.12 20.06 10.90
N GLY A 597 17.38 19.72 10.62
CA GLY A 597 18.53 20.51 11.06
C GLY A 597 19.81 20.04 10.38
N SER A 598 20.77 20.96 10.25
CA SER A 598 22.07 20.72 9.65
C SER A 598 23.15 21.29 10.57
N PHE A 599 24.08 20.42 11.01
CA PHE A 599 25.05 20.76 12.04
C PHE A 599 26.47 20.38 11.64
N ILE A 600 27.45 21.22 12.02
CA ILE A 600 28.87 20.82 12.02
C ILE A 600 29.34 20.72 13.46
N PHE A 601 29.81 19.54 13.88
CA PHE A 601 30.39 19.29 15.19
C PHE A 601 31.92 19.37 15.12
N LEU A 602 32.48 20.40 15.70
CA LEU A 602 33.92 20.63 15.79
C LEU A 602 34.46 20.16 17.14
N GLY A 603 35.64 19.60 17.17
CA GLY A 603 36.30 19.24 18.43
C GLY A 603 37.22 18.05 18.29
N THR A 604 37.94 17.76 19.37
CA THR A 604 38.89 16.64 19.44
C THR A 604 38.20 15.28 19.39
N THR A 605 38.93 14.24 19.18
CA THR A 605 38.39 12.86 19.18
C THR A 605 37.97 12.46 20.60
N GLY A 606 36.87 11.75 20.75
CA GLY A 606 36.42 11.15 22.03
C GLY A 606 35.74 12.10 22.99
N VAL A 607 35.28 13.30 22.52
CA VAL A 607 34.52 14.27 23.32
C VAL A 607 33.00 14.08 23.27
N GLY A 608 32.51 13.09 22.55
CA GLY A 608 31.06 12.76 22.53
C GLY A 608 30.31 13.12 21.26
N LYS A 609 30.94 13.62 20.17
CA LYS A 609 30.28 14.03 18.91
C LYS A 609 29.33 12.94 18.33
N THR A 610 29.83 11.74 18.18
CA THR A 610 29.05 10.60 17.65
C THR A 610 28.02 10.09 18.66
N GLU A 611 28.29 10.20 19.95
CA GLU A 611 27.36 9.78 21.00
C GLU A 611 26.15 10.71 21.09
N LEU A 612 26.37 12.03 20.91
CA LEU A 612 25.26 12.99 20.84
C LEU A 612 24.36 12.72 19.63
N ALA A 613 24.95 12.37 18.48
CA ALA A 613 24.17 11.98 17.29
C ALA A 613 23.32 10.71 17.54
N LYS A 614 23.86 9.73 18.25
CA LYS A 614 23.14 8.50 18.65
C LYS A 614 22.03 8.80 19.66
N ALA A 615 22.33 9.61 20.67
CA ALA A 615 21.35 10.02 21.67
C ALA A 615 20.19 10.77 21.04
N LEU A 616 20.47 11.63 20.06
CA LEU A 616 19.45 12.32 19.30
C LEU A 616 18.59 11.39 18.46
N ALA A 617 19.19 10.39 17.80
CA ALA A 617 18.45 9.39 17.03
C ALA A 617 17.54 8.54 17.94
N GLU A 618 18.05 8.10 19.08
CA GLU A 618 17.27 7.38 20.10
C GLU A 618 16.10 8.23 20.62
N PHE A 619 16.34 9.50 20.91
CA PHE A 619 15.31 10.38 21.43
C PHE A 619 14.21 10.69 20.41
N LEU A 620 14.58 11.05 19.17
CA LEU A 620 13.62 11.46 18.14
C LEU A 620 12.93 10.29 17.45
N PHE A 621 13.62 9.16 17.30
CA PHE A 621 13.16 8.02 16.52
C PHE A 621 13.01 6.74 17.34
N ASP A 622 13.22 6.82 18.67
CA ASP A 622 13.08 5.71 19.65
C ASP A 622 14.02 4.52 19.37
N ASP A 623 15.02 4.71 18.48
CA ASP A 623 15.98 3.69 18.07
C ASP A 623 17.32 4.33 17.62
N GLU A 624 18.41 3.98 18.29
CA GLU A 624 19.75 4.46 17.90
C GLU A 624 20.20 3.95 16.53
N THR A 625 19.57 2.87 16.01
CA THR A 625 19.85 2.35 14.67
C THR A 625 19.27 3.20 13.55
N GLN A 626 18.40 4.17 13.87
CA GLN A 626 17.94 5.19 12.92
C GLN A 626 18.99 6.26 12.62
N MET A 627 20.24 5.92 12.77
CA MET A 627 21.38 6.74 12.38
C MET A 627 22.12 6.08 11.22
N THR A 628 22.25 6.81 10.11
CA THR A 628 23.10 6.42 8.98
C THR A 628 24.46 7.10 9.12
N ARG A 629 25.51 6.32 9.37
CA ARG A 629 26.88 6.84 9.48
C ARG A 629 27.65 6.56 8.20
N ILE A 630 28.23 7.61 7.62
CA ILE A 630 29.09 7.55 6.44
C ILE A 630 30.43 8.21 6.79
N ASP A 631 31.52 7.47 6.64
CA ASP A 631 32.88 7.96 6.87
C ASP A 631 33.40 8.65 5.60
N MET A 632 33.61 9.94 5.67
CA MET A 632 34.05 10.74 4.52
C MET A 632 35.49 10.46 4.10
N SER A 633 36.28 9.78 4.93
CA SER A 633 37.63 9.31 4.55
C SER A 633 37.60 8.31 3.38
N GLU A 634 36.46 7.63 3.16
CA GLU A 634 36.28 6.74 2.00
C GLU A 634 35.91 7.48 0.70
N TYR A 635 35.67 8.80 0.78
CA TYR A 635 35.19 9.63 -0.34
C TYR A 635 36.15 10.78 -0.69
N GLN A 636 37.47 10.52 -0.56
CA GLN A 636 38.52 11.47 -0.88
C GLN A 636 38.76 11.63 -2.39
N GLU A 637 38.42 10.60 -3.18
CA GLU A 637 38.63 10.58 -4.62
C GLU A 637 37.33 10.85 -5.38
N LYS A 638 37.43 11.52 -6.54
CA LYS A 638 36.30 11.93 -7.36
C LYS A 638 35.38 10.77 -7.74
N HIS A 639 35.91 9.59 -8.05
CA HIS A 639 35.09 8.43 -8.40
C HIS A 639 34.43 7.77 -7.20
N SER A 640 34.91 7.99 -6.00
CA SER A 640 34.24 7.52 -4.79
C SER A 640 32.95 8.30 -4.52
N VAL A 641 32.88 9.56 -4.97
CA VAL A 641 31.70 10.42 -4.78
C VAL A 641 30.44 9.84 -5.46
N SER A 642 30.62 9.18 -6.62
CA SER A 642 29.49 8.53 -7.30
C SER A 642 28.85 7.40 -6.49
N ARG A 643 29.54 6.80 -5.53
CA ARG A 643 28.96 5.80 -4.62
C ARG A 643 27.92 6.38 -3.67
N LEU A 644 27.94 7.71 -3.41
CA LEU A 644 26.93 8.36 -2.57
C LEU A 644 25.56 8.46 -3.26
N ILE A 645 25.57 8.74 -4.58
CA ILE A 645 24.35 8.99 -5.37
C ILE A 645 24.06 7.88 -6.40
N GLY A 646 24.96 6.91 -6.54
CA GLY A 646 24.91 5.82 -7.52
C GLY A 646 25.86 6.03 -8.69
N ALA A 647 26.24 4.93 -9.36
CA ALA A 647 27.09 4.98 -10.53
C ALA A 647 26.32 5.47 -11.77
N PRO A 648 26.96 6.21 -12.69
CA PRO A 648 26.34 6.60 -13.97
C PRO A 648 26.00 5.38 -14.85
N PRO A 649 25.05 5.51 -15.80
CA PRO A 649 24.73 4.44 -16.74
C PRO A 649 25.98 3.91 -17.47
N GLY A 650 26.14 2.59 -17.50
CA GLY A 650 27.28 1.93 -18.15
C GLY A 650 28.50 1.67 -17.25
N TYR A 651 28.49 2.10 -16.02
CA TYR A 651 29.55 1.78 -15.04
C TYR A 651 29.15 0.62 -14.12
N ILE A 652 30.15 -0.12 -13.61
CA ILE A 652 29.95 -1.22 -12.64
C ILE A 652 29.30 -0.63 -11.37
N GLY A 653 28.23 -1.26 -10.87
CA GLY A 653 27.49 -0.80 -9.69
C GLY A 653 26.29 0.12 -10.02
N TYR A 654 25.92 0.34 -11.27
CA TYR A 654 24.74 1.14 -11.65
C TYR A 654 23.44 0.61 -11.01
N ASP A 655 23.31 -0.72 -10.88
CA ASP A 655 22.10 -1.34 -10.30
C ASP A 655 22.01 -1.25 -8.78
N GLU A 656 23.14 -1.04 -8.08
CA GLU A 656 23.19 -1.06 -6.62
C GLU A 656 22.63 0.20 -5.93
N GLY A 657 22.45 1.31 -6.65
CA GLY A 657 22.02 2.59 -6.07
C GLY A 657 23.14 3.28 -5.26
N GLY A 658 22.92 4.53 -4.84
CA GLY A 658 23.89 5.28 -4.03
C GLY A 658 23.77 4.97 -2.54
N GLN A 659 24.89 4.89 -1.82
CA GLN A 659 24.88 4.57 -0.39
C GLN A 659 24.07 5.59 0.44
N LEU A 660 24.25 6.88 0.20
CA LEU A 660 23.52 7.93 0.89
C LEU A 660 22.04 7.95 0.47
N THR A 661 21.79 7.94 -0.83
CA THR A 661 20.42 8.01 -1.38
C THR A 661 19.60 6.79 -1.00
N GLU A 662 20.16 5.58 -1.07
CA GLU A 662 19.46 4.36 -0.71
C GLU A 662 19.24 4.23 0.80
N ALA A 663 20.21 4.67 1.64
CA ALA A 663 20.06 4.67 3.08
C ALA A 663 18.92 5.59 3.53
N VAL A 664 18.84 6.81 3.01
CA VAL A 664 17.77 7.76 3.35
C VAL A 664 16.44 7.34 2.73
N ARG A 665 16.44 6.76 1.53
CA ARG A 665 15.22 6.22 0.93
C ARG A 665 14.59 5.11 1.79
N ARG A 666 15.44 4.25 2.40
CA ARG A 666 14.96 3.18 3.32
C ARG A 666 14.61 3.71 4.70
N LYS A 667 15.29 4.76 5.17
CA LYS A 667 15.10 5.39 6.47
C LYS A 667 14.95 6.90 6.30
N PRO A 668 13.80 7.38 5.79
CA PRO A 668 13.59 8.81 5.54
C PRO A 668 13.55 9.65 6.81
N TYR A 669 13.37 9.00 7.96
CA TYR A 669 13.46 9.59 9.30
C TYR A 669 14.70 9.04 9.99
N SER A 670 15.80 9.77 9.87
CA SER A 670 17.07 9.32 10.43
C SER A 670 18.01 10.48 10.69
N VAL A 671 19.00 10.24 11.53
CA VAL A 671 20.18 11.10 11.64
C VAL A 671 21.20 10.63 10.60
N VAL A 672 21.58 11.51 9.70
CA VAL A 672 22.65 11.28 8.73
C VAL A 672 23.94 11.86 9.31
N LEU A 673 24.85 10.99 9.74
CA LEU A 673 26.15 11.36 10.30
C LEU A 673 27.24 11.22 9.23
N LEU A 674 27.79 12.33 8.78
CA LEU A 674 28.93 12.40 7.88
C LEU A 674 30.19 12.63 8.72
N ASP A 675 30.96 11.58 8.92
CA ASP A 675 32.14 11.62 9.83
C ASP A 675 33.39 12.10 9.08
N GLU A 676 34.18 12.97 9.70
CA GLU A 676 35.41 13.54 9.16
C GLU A 676 35.23 14.28 7.81
N ILE A 677 34.26 15.20 7.76
CA ILE A 677 33.84 15.92 6.54
C ILE A 677 35.02 16.65 5.83
N GLU A 678 36.04 17.07 6.56
CA GLU A 678 37.24 17.71 6.03
C GLU A 678 38.07 16.84 5.08
N LYS A 679 37.89 15.53 5.13
CA LYS A 679 38.55 14.55 4.26
C LYS A 679 37.81 14.32 2.93
N ALA A 680 36.61 14.80 2.82
CA ALA A 680 35.75 14.58 1.65
C ALA A 680 36.27 15.31 0.41
N HIS A 681 36.10 14.71 -0.76
CA HIS A 681 36.37 15.40 -2.03
C HIS A 681 35.46 16.63 -2.19
N PRO A 682 35.91 17.73 -2.82
CA PRO A 682 35.10 18.96 -3.01
C PRO A 682 33.74 18.73 -3.67
N ASP A 683 33.59 17.73 -4.51
CA ASP A 683 32.30 17.38 -5.15
C ASP A 683 31.25 16.86 -4.17
N VAL A 684 31.63 16.33 -3.02
CA VAL A 684 30.70 15.93 -1.94
C VAL A 684 29.94 17.14 -1.42
N PHE A 685 30.62 18.27 -1.25
CA PHE A 685 30.00 19.51 -0.81
C PHE A 685 28.94 20.00 -1.83
N ASN A 686 29.19 19.82 -3.13
CA ASN A 686 28.22 20.21 -4.17
C ASN A 686 26.94 19.36 -4.09
N ILE A 687 27.07 18.06 -3.78
CA ILE A 687 25.92 17.16 -3.56
C ILE A 687 25.15 17.58 -2.30
N LEU A 688 25.89 17.87 -1.21
CA LEU A 688 25.27 18.25 0.05
C LEU A 688 24.60 19.63 -0.02
N LEU A 689 25.07 20.57 -0.85
CA LEU A 689 24.36 21.84 -1.09
C LEU A 689 22.92 21.62 -1.55
N GLN A 690 22.69 20.67 -2.46
CA GLN A 690 21.34 20.33 -2.91
C GLN A 690 20.46 19.79 -1.77
N VAL A 691 21.05 18.96 -0.90
CA VAL A 691 20.35 18.44 0.29
C VAL A 691 20.00 19.58 1.25
N LEU A 692 20.94 20.48 1.53
CA LEU A 692 20.76 21.55 2.50
C LEU A 692 19.83 22.67 2.03
N ASP A 693 19.75 22.95 0.72
CA ASP A 693 18.88 23.99 0.16
C ASP A 693 17.47 23.49 -0.12
N ASP A 694 17.35 22.35 -0.82
CA ASP A 694 16.09 21.83 -1.33
C ASP A 694 15.52 20.67 -0.51
N GLY A 695 16.28 20.10 0.46
CA GLY A 695 15.91 18.92 1.24
C GLY A 695 15.68 17.68 0.37
N ARG A 696 16.31 17.61 -0.78
CA ARG A 696 16.19 16.50 -1.71
C ARG A 696 17.50 16.22 -2.45
N LEU A 697 17.66 14.99 -2.89
CA LEU A 697 18.81 14.58 -3.69
C LEU A 697 18.35 13.62 -4.78
N THR A 698 18.68 13.92 -6.02
CA THR A 698 18.35 13.04 -7.15
C THR A 698 19.49 12.04 -7.37
N ASP A 699 19.15 10.75 -7.37
CA ASP A 699 20.11 9.69 -7.67
C ASP A 699 20.41 9.60 -9.18
N ASN A 700 21.43 8.84 -9.55
CA ASN A 700 21.82 8.65 -10.95
C ASN A 700 20.80 7.84 -11.78
N LYS A 701 19.76 7.28 -11.15
CA LYS A 701 18.61 6.66 -11.82
C LYS A 701 17.46 7.66 -12.06
N GLY A 702 17.65 8.94 -11.70
CA GLY A 702 16.64 10.00 -11.81
C GLY A 702 15.60 9.98 -10.70
N ARG A 703 15.78 9.18 -9.63
CA ARG A 703 14.84 9.14 -8.51
C ARG A 703 15.20 10.21 -7.49
N THR A 704 14.23 10.99 -7.07
CA THR A 704 14.40 12.01 -6.04
C THR A 704 14.21 11.38 -4.66
N VAL A 705 15.20 11.55 -3.79
CA VAL A 705 15.18 11.11 -2.39
C VAL A 705 14.94 12.32 -1.50
N ASP A 706 13.99 12.20 -0.57
CA ASP A 706 13.58 13.26 0.35
C ASP A 706 14.40 13.22 1.64
N PHE A 707 15.06 14.34 1.96
CA PHE A 707 15.86 14.57 3.17
C PHE A 707 15.18 15.53 4.17
N LYS A 708 13.97 16.02 3.89
CA LYS A 708 13.28 17.02 4.74
C LYS A 708 13.05 16.54 6.17
N ASN A 709 12.94 15.23 6.34
CA ASN A 709 12.72 14.59 7.63
C ASN A 709 14.00 14.03 8.24
N THR A 710 15.18 14.37 7.72
CA THR A 710 16.47 13.95 8.27
C THR A 710 17.13 15.07 9.06
N ILE A 711 18.03 14.69 9.97
CA ILE A 711 18.96 15.60 10.61
C ILE A 711 20.36 15.27 10.07
N VAL A 712 21.00 16.26 9.48
CA VAL A 712 22.34 16.10 8.90
C VAL A 712 23.38 16.60 9.88
N ILE A 713 24.23 15.71 10.38
CA ILE A 713 25.32 16.02 11.29
C ILE A 713 26.66 15.71 10.60
N MET A 714 27.52 16.69 10.52
CA MET A 714 28.87 16.54 10.00
C MET A 714 29.84 16.67 11.16
N THR A 715 30.76 15.73 11.33
CA THR A 715 31.83 15.85 12.32
C THR A 715 33.13 16.31 11.67
N SER A 716 33.89 17.10 12.38
CA SER A 716 35.23 17.52 11.93
C SER A 716 36.20 17.65 13.10
N ASN A 717 37.45 17.39 12.81
CA ASN A 717 38.57 17.60 13.72
C ASN A 717 39.37 18.89 13.38
N ILE A 718 38.85 19.74 12.45
CA ILE A 718 39.46 21.02 12.13
C ILE A 718 39.59 21.87 13.40
N GLY A 719 40.75 22.48 13.61
CA GLY A 719 41.03 23.31 14.78
C GLY A 719 41.22 22.55 16.10
N ALA A 720 41.26 21.19 16.09
CA ALA A 720 41.43 20.40 17.30
C ALA A 720 42.69 20.80 18.10
N HIS A 721 43.78 21.18 17.42
CA HIS A 721 45.02 21.68 18.05
C HIS A 721 44.82 23.02 18.73
N ILE A 722 44.06 23.96 18.12
CA ILE A 722 43.74 25.27 18.72
C ILE A 722 42.91 25.07 19.98
N ILE A 723 41.87 24.20 19.88
CA ILE A 723 40.97 23.86 20.99
C ILE A 723 41.79 23.29 22.16
N GLN A 724 42.71 22.34 21.91
CA GLN A 724 43.53 21.74 22.94
C GLN A 724 44.49 22.75 23.59
N GLU A 725 45.07 23.63 22.80
CA GLU A 725 46.06 24.59 23.30
C GLU A 725 45.42 25.67 24.12
N ARG A 726 44.30 26.26 23.62
CA ARG A 726 43.62 27.38 24.28
C ARG A 726 42.86 26.93 25.52
N LEU A 727 42.34 25.72 25.55
CA LEU A 727 41.52 25.22 26.67
C LEU A 727 42.33 24.46 27.74
N LYS A 728 43.66 24.37 27.64
CA LYS A 728 44.53 23.81 28.70
C LYS A 728 44.48 24.57 29.98
N ASP A 729 44.35 25.91 29.91
CA ASP A 729 44.41 26.82 31.06
C ASP A 729 43.00 27.37 31.41
N LEU A 730 41.97 26.63 31.15
CA LEU A 730 40.56 27.00 31.36
C LEU A 730 40.26 27.04 32.87
N ASN A 731 39.88 28.24 33.37
CA ASN A 731 39.47 28.45 34.74
C ASN A 731 38.05 29.03 34.75
N GLU A 732 37.29 28.83 35.82
CA GLU A 732 35.90 29.35 35.95
C GLU A 732 35.80 30.86 35.70
N LYS A 733 36.82 31.64 35.95
CA LYS A 733 36.81 33.09 35.80
C LYS A 733 37.03 33.58 34.34
N ASN A 734 37.64 32.77 33.46
CA ASN A 734 37.99 33.17 32.10
C ASN A 734 37.28 32.31 31.05
N ARG A 735 36.39 31.41 31.50
CA ARG A 735 35.78 30.37 30.68
C ARG A 735 35.10 30.93 29.45
N ASP A 736 34.18 31.87 29.62
CA ASP A 736 33.34 32.41 28.53
C ASP A 736 34.17 33.15 27.49
N GLN A 737 35.13 33.96 27.94
CA GLN A 737 36.00 34.72 27.06
C GLN A 737 36.97 33.85 26.25
N VAL A 738 37.51 32.80 26.88
CA VAL A 738 38.42 31.85 26.21
C VAL A 738 37.64 31.00 25.24
N LEU A 739 36.45 30.54 25.58
CA LEU A 739 35.56 29.79 24.66
C LEU A 739 35.17 30.63 23.45
N GLU A 740 34.77 31.86 23.63
CA GLU A 740 34.39 32.75 22.54
C GLU A 740 35.57 33.05 21.61
N THR A 741 36.73 33.35 22.17
CA THR A 741 37.94 33.57 21.37
C THR A 741 38.36 32.35 20.59
N THR A 742 38.32 31.16 21.21
CA THR A 742 38.65 29.89 20.58
C THR A 742 37.67 29.53 19.47
N ASN A 743 36.39 29.80 19.73
CA ASN A 743 35.32 29.56 18.72
C ASN A 743 35.56 30.44 17.48
N ASN A 744 35.88 31.71 17.64
CA ASN A 744 36.19 32.62 16.55
C ASN A 744 37.44 32.17 15.75
N GLU A 745 38.52 31.80 16.42
CA GLU A 745 39.73 31.30 15.76
C GLU A 745 39.48 30.03 14.96
N VAL A 746 38.76 29.08 15.54
CA VAL A 746 38.36 27.82 14.86
C VAL A 746 37.42 28.08 13.70
N TYR A 747 36.47 29.02 13.84
CA TYR A 747 35.55 29.41 12.79
C TYR A 747 36.27 30.05 11.59
N GLU A 748 37.26 30.90 11.85
CA GLU A 748 38.09 31.48 10.77
C GLU A 748 38.94 30.40 10.05
N LEU A 749 39.45 29.41 10.77
CA LEU A 749 40.13 28.28 10.16
C LEU A 749 39.15 27.41 9.32
N LEU A 750 37.91 27.24 9.80
CA LEU A 750 36.86 26.51 9.09
C LEU A 750 36.53 27.19 7.75
N LYS A 751 36.44 28.53 7.74
CA LYS A 751 36.20 29.36 6.52
C LYS A 751 37.30 29.20 5.48
N GLN A 752 38.53 28.95 5.91
CA GLN A 752 39.65 28.71 4.99
C GLN A 752 39.61 27.29 4.37
N THR A 753 38.98 26.34 5.08
CA THR A 753 38.98 24.93 4.69
C THR A 753 37.69 24.55 3.93
N ILE A 754 36.57 25.09 4.34
CA ILE A 754 35.24 24.80 3.77
C ILE A 754 34.73 26.06 3.07
N ARG A 755 34.13 25.89 1.89
CA ARG A 755 33.60 27.01 1.09
C ARG A 755 32.55 27.83 1.87
N PRO A 756 32.60 29.15 1.82
CA PRO A 756 31.66 30.03 2.52
C PRO A 756 30.19 29.76 2.14
N GLU A 757 29.93 29.44 0.87
CA GLU A 757 28.58 29.13 0.38
C GLU A 757 27.98 27.89 1.07
N PHE A 758 28.81 26.93 1.45
CA PHE A 758 28.37 25.73 2.18
C PHE A 758 28.10 26.05 3.64
N LEU A 759 29.01 26.80 4.28
CA LEU A 759 28.85 27.20 5.69
C LEU A 759 27.61 28.03 5.93
N ASN A 760 27.20 28.87 4.96
CA ASN A 760 25.99 29.70 5.05
C ASN A 760 24.69 28.87 4.96
N ARG A 761 24.75 27.58 4.62
CA ARG A 761 23.60 26.66 4.57
C ARG A 761 23.46 25.81 5.82
N ILE A 762 24.48 25.82 6.65
CA ILE A 762 24.49 25.08 7.92
C ILE A 762 23.71 25.90 8.96
N ASP A 763 22.82 25.23 9.70
CA ASP A 763 22.00 25.90 10.73
C ASP A 763 22.87 26.31 11.92
N GLU A 764 23.78 25.42 12.38
CA GLU A 764 24.67 25.71 13.51
C GLU A 764 26.03 24.99 13.37
N VAL A 765 27.08 25.72 13.74
CA VAL A 765 28.45 25.18 13.90
C VAL A 765 28.74 25.09 15.39
N ILE A 766 28.87 23.90 15.89
CA ILE A 766 28.91 23.58 17.33
C ILE A 766 30.30 23.10 17.72
N MET A 767 30.94 23.82 18.66
CA MET A 767 32.25 23.45 19.20
C MET A 767 32.11 22.58 20.44
N PHE A 768 32.63 21.38 20.43
CA PHE A 768 32.74 20.48 21.57
C PHE A 768 33.99 20.80 22.40
N THR A 769 33.80 20.96 23.70
CA THR A 769 34.86 21.22 24.65
C THR A 769 35.57 19.92 25.07
N PRO A 770 36.87 19.97 25.39
CA PRO A 770 37.55 18.84 25.99
C PRO A 770 36.92 18.43 27.32
N LEU A 771 36.82 17.14 27.55
CA LEU A 771 36.23 16.57 28.77
C LEU A 771 37.08 16.84 30.01
N GLN A 772 36.47 17.21 31.10
CA GLN A 772 37.11 17.38 32.40
C GLN A 772 37.16 16.06 33.16
N LYS A 773 38.06 15.98 34.18
CA LYS A 773 38.22 14.72 34.97
C LYS A 773 36.93 14.24 35.62
N ASN A 774 36.11 15.14 36.15
CA ASN A 774 34.80 14.80 36.78
C ASN A 774 33.85 14.24 35.74
N GLU A 775 33.79 14.82 34.53
CA GLU A 775 32.95 14.34 33.43
C GLU A 775 33.35 12.93 32.96
N ILE A 776 34.67 12.59 33.02
CA ILE A 776 35.12 11.21 32.72
C ILE A 776 34.58 10.22 33.77
N VAL A 777 34.56 10.59 35.06
CA VAL A 777 33.99 9.75 36.11
C VAL A 777 32.51 9.46 35.84
N ASP A 778 31.77 10.47 35.44
CA ASP A 778 30.34 10.29 35.10
C ASP A 778 30.13 9.46 33.84
N ILE A 779 31.03 9.59 32.82
CA ILE A 779 31.02 8.73 31.64
C ILE A 779 31.28 7.26 32.03
N VAL A 780 32.23 7.01 32.94
CA VAL A 780 32.49 5.66 33.47
C VAL A 780 31.26 5.10 34.16
N ARG A 781 30.56 5.89 35.00
CA ARG A 781 29.31 5.46 35.66
C ARG A 781 28.25 5.07 34.65
N LEU A 782 28.06 5.85 33.57
CA LEU A 782 27.12 5.53 32.50
C LEU A 782 27.48 4.21 31.78
N GLN A 783 28.77 4.01 31.48
CA GLN A 783 29.23 2.77 30.83
C GLN A 783 29.10 1.55 31.75
N VAL A 784 29.40 1.69 33.04
CA VAL A 784 29.17 0.65 34.06
C VAL A 784 27.69 0.32 34.16
N LYS A 785 26.79 1.29 34.18
CA LYS A 785 25.33 1.08 34.20
C LYS A 785 24.84 0.32 32.96
N SER A 786 25.39 0.65 31.78
CA SER A 786 25.09 -0.07 30.55
C SER A 786 25.58 -1.53 30.63
N LEU A 787 26.78 -1.73 31.19
CA LEU A 787 27.34 -3.05 31.42
C LEU A 787 26.52 -3.87 32.40
N GLN A 788 26.05 -3.28 33.50
CA GLN A 788 25.16 -3.92 34.47
C GLN A 788 23.89 -4.44 33.82
N LYS A 789 23.26 -3.64 32.95
CA LYS A 789 22.09 -4.06 32.19
C LYS A 789 22.38 -5.24 31.25
N MET A 790 23.52 -5.19 30.55
CA MET A 790 23.93 -6.27 29.63
C MET A 790 24.19 -7.59 30.37
N LEU A 791 24.83 -7.52 31.53
CA LEU A 791 25.16 -8.69 32.33
C LEU A 791 23.93 -9.27 33.06
N ALA A 792 22.99 -8.42 33.46
CA ALA A 792 21.70 -8.84 34.05
C ALA A 792 20.90 -9.72 33.10
N ASN A 793 20.94 -9.45 31.78
CA ASN A 793 20.31 -10.31 30.77
C ASN A 793 20.92 -11.74 30.74
N ASN A 794 22.14 -11.90 31.27
CA ASN A 794 22.83 -13.19 31.40
C ASN A 794 22.80 -13.72 32.86
N SER A 795 21.90 -13.22 33.71
CA SER A 795 21.75 -13.55 35.11
C SER A 795 23.03 -13.30 35.93
N ILE A 796 23.82 -12.29 35.58
CA ILE A 796 25.00 -11.87 36.31
C ILE A 796 24.75 -10.48 36.88
N THR A 797 24.75 -10.37 38.23
CA THR A 797 24.56 -9.10 38.93
C THR A 797 25.93 -8.58 39.39
N ILE A 798 26.31 -7.37 38.95
CA ILE A 798 27.56 -6.72 39.37
C ILE A 798 27.27 -5.42 40.13
N GLU A 799 28.06 -5.13 41.16
CA GLU A 799 28.13 -3.85 41.87
C GLU A 799 29.58 -3.32 41.75
N VAL A 800 29.70 -2.08 41.24
CA VAL A 800 31.04 -1.44 41.07
C VAL A 800 31.18 -0.35 42.12
N THR A 801 32.23 -0.37 42.91
CA THR A 801 32.49 0.66 43.96
C THR A 801 32.93 1.97 43.33
N ASP A 802 32.69 3.11 44.01
CA ASP A 802 33.15 4.43 43.55
C ASP A 802 34.68 4.48 43.35
N LYS A 803 35.44 3.77 44.19
CA LYS A 803 36.89 3.64 44.03
C LYS A 803 37.27 2.97 42.71
N ALA A 804 36.53 1.96 42.29
CA ALA A 804 36.77 1.27 41.04
C ALA A 804 36.37 2.17 39.84
N VAL A 805 35.31 2.95 39.98
CA VAL A 805 34.91 3.93 38.97
C VAL A 805 35.98 5.02 38.80
N GLU A 806 36.49 5.57 39.89
CA GLU A 806 37.56 6.59 39.86
C GLU A 806 38.84 6.06 39.27
N TRP A 807 39.23 4.82 39.62
CA TRP A 807 40.39 4.16 39.05
C TRP A 807 40.24 3.95 37.53
N ILE A 808 39.11 3.42 37.09
CA ILE A 808 38.81 3.27 35.65
C ILE A 808 38.85 4.63 34.93
N ALA A 809 38.35 5.67 35.53
CA ALA A 809 38.35 7.04 35.01
C ALA A 809 39.78 7.57 34.86
N GLN A 810 40.65 7.32 35.82
CA GLN A 810 42.04 7.74 35.82
C GLN A 810 42.87 6.99 34.75
N GLU A 811 42.74 5.67 34.65
CA GLU A 811 43.41 4.85 33.65
C GLU A 811 42.86 5.07 32.24
N GLY A 812 41.57 5.43 32.14
CA GLY A 812 40.85 5.66 30.87
C GLY A 812 40.92 7.08 30.36
N TYR A 813 41.51 8.02 31.09
CA TYR A 813 41.60 9.41 30.65
C TYR A 813 42.87 9.66 29.84
N ASP A 814 42.71 10.18 28.63
CA ASP A 814 43.80 10.65 27.79
C ASP A 814 43.46 12.06 27.25
N PRO A 815 44.29 13.09 27.51
CA PRO A 815 44.02 14.45 27.02
C PRO A 815 43.88 14.58 25.50
N GLN A 816 44.46 13.66 24.72
CA GLN A 816 44.35 13.68 23.26
C GLN A 816 43.18 12.87 22.71
N PHE A 817 42.81 11.79 23.38
CA PHE A 817 41.78 10.85 22.94
C PHE A 817 40.48 10.92 23.78
N GLY A 818 40.43 11.80 24.77
CA GLY A 818 39.25 12.01 25.63
C GLY A 818 38.82 10.75 26.37
N ALA A 819 37.51 10.42 26.30
CA ALA A 819 36.96 9.22 26.93
C ALA A 819 37.05 7.94 26.07
N ARG A 820 37.66 7.99 24.87
CA ARG A 820 37.75 6.80 23.99
C ARG A 820 38.48 5.62 24.61
N PRO A 821 39.54 5.80 25.40
CA PRO A 821 40.25 4.68 26.08
C PRO A 821 39.43 4.02 27.19
N VAL A 822 38.49 4.71 27.84
CA VAL A 822 37.66 4.19 28.95
C VAL A 822 37.03 2.84 28.60
N LYS A 823 36.42 2.73 27.41
CA LYS A 823 35.80 1.48 26.95
C LYS A 823 36.82 0.33 26.86
N ARG A 824 38.06 0.63 26.44
CA ARG A 824 39.13 -0.39 26.38
C ARG A 824 39.59 -0.81 27.77
N VAL A 825 39.66 0.13 28.71
CA VAL A 825 40.01 -0.16 30.11
C VAL A 825 38.95 -1.06 30.74
N ILE A 826 37.65 -0.74 30.57
CA ILE A 826 36.55 -1.57 31.03
C ILE A 826 36.63 -2.98 30.40
N GLN A 827 36.84 -3.07 29.10
CA GLN A 827 36.92 -4.36 28.43
C GLN A 827 38.12 -5.19 28.90
N ARG A 828 39.30 -4.56 28.99
CA ARG A 828 40.54 -5.23 29.30
C ARG A 828 40.67 -5.61 30.75
N ASN A 829 40.41 -4.67 31.67
CA ASN A 829 40.69 -4.83 33.09
C ASN A 829 39.46 -5.31 33.89
N LEU A 830 38.24 -5.11 33.34
CA LEU A 830 37.04 -5.55 34.04
C LEU A 830 36.45 -6.82 33.37
N LEU A 831 36.02 -6.75 32.09
CA LEU A 831 35.30 -7.87 31.46
C LEU A 831 36.18 -9.10 31.23
N ASN A 832 37.41 -8.90 30.76
CA ASN A 832 38.32 -10.02 30.50
C ASN A 832 38.71 -10.74 31.79
N ASP A 833 38.97 -10.00 32.87
CA ASP A 833 39.39 -10.61 34.14
C ASP A 833 38.18 -11.21 34.88
N LEU A 834 37.00 -10.58 34.84
CA LEU A 834 35.77 -11.15 35.31
C LEU A 834 35.46 -12.49 34.61
N SER A 835 35.58 -12.53 33.29
CA SER A 835 35.36 -13.76 32.52
C SER A 835 36.27 -14.90 32.90
N LYS A 836 37.57 -14.60 33.12
CA LYS A 836 38.54 -15.61 33.58
C LYS A 836 38.23 -16.16 34.98
N GLN A 837 37.75 -15.29 35.90
CA GLN A 837 37.44 -15.69 37.24
C GLN A 837 36.16 -16.50 37.33
N ILE A 838 35.15 -16.20 36.52
CA ILE A 838 33.92 -16.99 36.38
C ILE A 838 34.26 -18.38 35.79
N LEU A 839 35.06 -18.44 34.72
CA LEU A 839 35.46 -19.70 34.08
C LEU A 839 36.37 -20.56 34.98
N ALA A 840 37.14 -19.92 35.87
CA ALA A 840 37.94 -20.61 36.88
C ALA A 840 37.15 -21.00 38.13
N GLU A 841 35.82 -20.81 38.17
CA GLU A 841 34.93 -21.10 39.31
C GLU A 841 35.33 -20.38 40.60
N LYS A 842 36.13 -19.33 40.53
CA LYS A 842 36.49 -18.51 41.68
C LYS A 842 35.38 -17.56 42.10
N ILE A 843 34.48 -17.25 41.20
CA ILE A 843 33.33 -16.41 41.40
C ILE A 843 32.11 -17.11 40.80
N THR A 844 31.01 -17.17 41.58
CA THR A 844 29.77 -17.80 41.19
C THR A 844 28.81 -16.73 40.60
N LYS A 845 28.11 -17.11 39.55
CA LYS A 845 27.13 -16.22 38.85
C LYS A 845 25.87 -15.98 39.72
N ASP A 846 25.57 -16.88 40.62
CA ASP A 846 24.35 -16.88 41.45
C ASP A 846 24.36 -15.81 42.54
N ASN A 847 25.52 -15.25 42.85
CA ASN A 847 25.71 -14.24 43.89
C ASN A 847 26.07 -12.89 43.22
N GLN A 848 25.77 -11.81 43.94
CA GLN A 848 26.17 -10.45 43.51
C GLN A 848 27.70 -10.34 43.55
N ILE A 849 28.30 -9.92 42.42
CA ILE A 849 29.72 -9.73 42.26
C ILE A 849 30.07 -8.27 42.54
N VAL A 850 30.84 -8.03 43.58
CA VAL A 850 31.34 -6.69 43.92
C VAL A 850 32.71 -6.49 43.28
N ILE A 851 32.86 -5.37 42.57
CA ILE A 851 34.03 -4.94 41.86
C ILE A 851 34.65 -3.79 42.65
N ASP A 852 35.85 -3.97 43.20
CA ASP A 852 36.59 -2.99 44.00
C ASP A 852 38.04 -2.86 43.53
N VAL A 853 38.79 -1.92 44.09
CA VAL A 853 40.23 -1.73 43.79
C VAL A 853 41.07 -2.00 45.04
N LYS A 854 42.06 -2.85 44.91
CA LYS A 854 43.03 -3.14 45.93
C LYS A 854 44.46 -3.18 45.28
N ASP A 855 45.41 -2.50 45.91
CA ASP A 855 46.80 -2.44 45.44
C ASP A 855 46.93 -2.06 43.96
N ASP A 856 46.11 -1.06 43.55
CA ASP A 856 46.07 -0.52 42.16
C ASP A 856 45.60 -1.53 41.09
N HIS A 857 44.87 -2.58 41.55
CA HIS A 857 44.26 -3.57 40.65
C HIS A 857 42.78 -3.79 40.95
N ILE A 858 41.96 -4.09 39.91
CA ILE A 858 40.56 -4.48 40.07
C ILE A 858 40.49 -5.87 40.72
N VAL A 859 39.68 -5.97 41.78
CA VAL A 859 39.43 -7.22 42.52
C VAL A 859 37.93 -7.53 42.50
N PHE A 860 37.58 -8.79 42.35
CA PHE A 860 36.22 -9.26 42.28
C PHE A 860 35.95 -10.12 43.54
N THR A 861 34.83 -9.86 44.20
CA THR A 861 34.36 -10.61 45.36
C THR A 861 32.93 -10.95 45.26
N ASN A 862 32.49 -12.12 45.71
CA ASN A 862 31.07 -12.45 45.85
C ASN A 862 30.56 -11.90 47.21
N LYS A 863 29.39 -11.28 47.16
CA LYS A 863 28.67 -10.75 48.32
C LYS A 863 27.63 -11.75 48.81
#